data_5953c0d9b9d6f02c4cf0e20629bbebec
#
_entry.id   5953c0d9b9d6f02c4cf0e20629bbebec
#
_cell.length_a   1.000
_cell.length_b   1.000
_cell.length_c   1.000
_cell.angle_alpha   90.00
_cell.angle_beta   90.00
_cell.angle_gamma   90.00
#
_symmetry.space_group_name_H-M   'P 1'
#
loop_
_entity.id
_entity.type
_entity.pdbx_description
1 polymer ?
#
loop_
_entity_poly.entity_id
_entity_poly.type
_entity_poly.pdbx_seq_one_letter_code
_entity_poly.pdbx_strand_id
1 'polypeptide(L)'
;MVRHRSAPRHPCASRPGHDATVENKLSRRSLLQAAAAVPILSAASATVSAPSAAAATTPATPHGGHPDTADPRFTIAVLPDTQYLLDDGGSDPEPVRATLRHLVREQARDNIVFMAHLGDVTEHGTVTEMRAASRAFDAAGRLPYSVLAGNHDVSGDDQRGDTPYLRTFGPQRFSRMKTYGGSSPDGYNSYHVVRGGGREWLVLALDWRASDAGLTWAKGVLDEHPLPAVLTTHDIVWAEGDGKASLSDNGQRLWDRLIRGNDQIFLALGGHYWPSGRTTMTNDAGHPVHLHITNYQDRYYGGAGMVRYYSFDLDRGVIDVETFSPWLQAKQDPTPLESEHVELSGDVDRFTVEIDFDERFAAFAPPLLPVPLPPSAVMPRGTVAYWRFDEAGLATAGADGAPVAPGTVARDLTGNGNDLTSQLLHASAPEALTWSAEHHDAQPARGSLRFDGGKGPDRGAVLRTGPDAPVNSATFESGYTIETFLKLPEPFEGDHAWMGILSWEGRAGDAGKHSGWSDDEPTCSLNLSGERFLQFVVYPVPGDADPTSWSHAIPVGRWMHVALVNDGRHTTMYVDGSKIVRNAAEESRGISTLGKPFAIGGTQSAERYGQGFYGWIGDTRIVSRALRPSQFLTARSR
;
A
#
# COMPACT_ATOMS: atom_id res chain seq x y z
N MET A 1 45.81 -53.15 -0.30
CA MET A 1 45.54 -53.51 1.09
C MET A 1 45.29 -52.19 1.83
N VAL A 2 44.06 -51.85 2.15
CA VAL A 2 43.59 -51.30 3.39
C VAL A 2 42.07 -51.13 3.25
N ARG A 3 41.38 -51.50 4.27
CA ARG A 3 39.98 -51.95 4.37
C ARG A 3 38.97 -50.81 4.41
N HIS A 4 37.85 -51.01 3.65
CA HIS A 4 36.55 -50.36 3.90
C HIS A 4 36.05 -50.64 5.33
N ARG A 5 35.51 -49.58 5.98
CA ARG A 5 34.60 -49.74 7.14
C ARG A 5 33.28 -49.05 6.83
N SER A 6 32.26 -49.87 6.74
CA SER A 6 30.85 -49.57 6.66
C SER A 6 30.29 -49.02 7.98
N ALA A 7 29.41 -48.04 7.91
CA ALA A 7 28.61 -47.56 9.01
C ALA A 7 27.38 -48.45 9.30
N PRO A 8 26.89 -48.50 10.55
CA PRO A 8 25.83 -49.43 10.94
C PRO A 8 24.42 -48.83 10.70
N ARG A 9 23.54 -49.73 10.25
CA ARG A 9 22.08 -49.54 10.20
C ARG A 9 21.50 -49.74 11.58
N HIS A 10 20.57 -48.89 12.02
CA HIS A 10 19.71 -49.14 13.19
C HIS A 10 18.34 -49.69 12.78
N PRO A 11 17.76 -50.61 13.56
CA PRO A 11 16.57 -51.34 13.19
C PRO A 11 15.28 -50.71 13.74
N CYS A 12 14.21 -50.99 13.02
CA CYS A 12 12.81 -50.80 13.35
C CYS A 12 12.44 -51.58 14.65
N ALA A 13 11.75 -50.96 15.58
CA ALA A 13 11.08 -51.68 16.66
C ALA A 13 9.64 -51.19 16.83
N SER A 14 8.80 -52.19 16.92
CA SER A 14 7.36 -52.29 16.94
C SER A 14 6.67 -51.65 18.16
N ARG A 15 5.38 -51.30 17.92
CA ARG A 15 4.35 -50.90 18.92
C ARG A 15 4.11 -51.96 20.01
N PRO A 16 3.50 -51.52 21.14
CA PRO A 16 2.17 -52.03 21.45
C PRO A 16 1.17 -50.91 21.82
N GLY A 17 -0.11 -51.18 21.52
CA GLY A 17 -1.23 -50.31 21.78
C GLY A 17 -1.75 -50.46 23.23
N HIS A 18 -2.53 -49.46 23.62
CA HIS A 18 -3.61 -49.60 24.61
C HIS A 18 -4.79 -48.74 24.27
N ASP A 19 -5.94 -49.38 24.21
CA ASP A 19 -7.27 -48.84 24.19
C ASP A 19 -7.57 -47.95 25.42
N ALA A 20 -8.27 -46.87 25.20
CA ALA A 20 -9.26 -46.33 26.14
C ALA A 20 -10.20 -45.36 25.41
N THR A 21 -11.37 -45.87 25.11
CA THR A 21 -12.61 -45.18 24.77
C THR A 21 -13.05 -44.23 25.86
N VAL A 22 -13.28 -42.98 25.53
CA VAL A 22 -14.29 -42.14 26.23
C VAL A 22 -15.10 -41.40 25.20
N GLU A 23 -16.33 -41.87 25.04
CA GLU A 23 -17.40 -41.15 24.34
C GLU A 23 -17.77 -39.87 25.10
N ASN A 24 -17.88 -38.78 24.40
CA ASN A 24 -18.76 -37.68 24.82
C ASN A 24 -19.54 -37.12 23.62
N LYS A 25 -20.76 -37.65 23.56
CA LYS A 25 -21.86 -37.12 22.73
C LYS A 25 -22.23 -35.74 23.25
N LEU A 26 -22.13 -34.72 22.43
CA LEU A 26 -22.97 -33.53 22.57
C LEU A 26 -23.77 -33.30 21.28
N SER A 27 -25.03 -33.33 21.48
CA SER A 27 -26.13 -33.46 20.56
C SER A 27 -26.31 -32.16 19.73
N ARG A 28 -26.48 -32.37 18.42
CA ARG A 28 -27.23 -31.42 17.57
C ARG A 28 -28.69 -31.49 17.93
N ARG A 29 -29.24 -30.45 18.55
CA ARG A 29 -30.68 -30.07 18.51
C ARG A 29 -30.87 -28.80 19.32
N SER A 30 -31.21 -27.72 18.61
CA SER A 30 -32.21 -26.71 19.01
C SER A 30 -31.95 -25.43 18.22
N LEU A 31 -32.65 -25.24 17.15
CA LEU A 31 -33.09 -23.95 16.60
C LEU A 31 -33.94 -24.23 15.33
N LEU A 32 -35.15 -24.65 15.54
CA LEU A 32 -36.23 -24.61 14.55
C LEU A 32 -37.52 -24.41 15.36
N GLN A 33 -38.08 -23.21 15.28
CA GLN A 33 -39.53 -22.96 15.32
C GLN A 33 -39.79 -21.46 15.37
N ALA A 34 -40.18 -20.90 14.22
CA ALA A 34 -41.26 -19.92 14.11
C ALA A 34 -41.60 -19.78 12.62
N ALA A 35 -42.51 -20.61 12.16
CA ALA A 35 -43.20 -20.43 10.89
C ALA A 35 -44.57 -19.80 11.18
N ALA A 36 -44.81 -18.60 10.65
CA ALA A 36 -46.16 -18.01 10.57
C ALA A 36 -46.61 -18.03 9.12
N ALA A 37 -47.78 -18.60 8.90
CA ALA A 37 -48.43 -18.81 7.63
C ALA A 37 -48.98 -17.50 7.04
N VAL A 38 -48.87 -17.35 5.72
CA VAL A 38 -49.64 -16.37 4.92
C VAL A 38 -50.21 -17.08 3.69
N PRO A 39 -51.45 -16.78 3.29
CA PRO A 39 -52.22 -17.59 2.37
C PRO A 39 -51.89 -17.31 0.89
N ILE A 40 -52.09 -18.36 0.10
CA ILE A 40 -51.95 -18.41 -1.36
C ILE A 40 -53.11 -17.65 -2.02
N LEU A 41 -52.79 -16.66 -2.85
CA LEU A 41 -53.69 -16.17 -3.88
C LEU A 41 -53.08 -16.45 -5.25
N SER A 42 -53.75 -17.30 -6.00
CA SER A 42 -53.42 -17.61 -7.39
C SER A 42 -53.82 -16.44 -8.29
N ALA A 43 -52.91 -15.96 -9.11
CA ALA A 43 -53.19 -15.12 -10.27
C ALA A 43 -52.34 -15.57 -11.46
N ALA A 44 -53.00 -15.58 -12.60
CA ALA A 44 -52.64 -16.24 -13.84
C ALA A 44 -51.38 -15.69 -14.52
N SER A 45 -50.68 -16.61 -15.18
CA SER A 45 -49.55 -16.40 -16.05
C SER A 45 -49.88 -15.55 -17.27
N ALA A 46 -49.10 -14.45 -17.45
CA ALA A 46 -48.89 -13.85 -18.76
C ALA A 46 -47.37 -13.83 -19.01
N THR A 47 -46.95 -14.69 -19.92
CA THR A 47 -45.58 -14.72 -20.41
C THR A 47 -45.30 -13.52 -21.32
N VAL A 48 -44.57 -12.55 -20.81
CA VAL A 48 -43.93 -11.52 -21.64
C VAL A 48 -42.44 -11.87 -21.70
N SER A 49 -42.01 -12.32 -22.88
CA SER A 49 -40.59 -12.53 -23.17
C SER A 49 -39.89 -11.17 -23.25
N ALA A 50 -39.08 -10.85 -22.27
CA ALA A 50 -38.13 -9.73 -22.37
C ALA A 50 -36.89 -10.18 -23.14
N PRO A 51 -36.35 -9.37 -24.05
CA PRO A 51 -35.11 -9.70 -24.73
C PRO A 51 -33.97 -9.63 -23.71
N SER A 52 -33.16 -10.69 -23.66
CA SER A 52 -31.91 -10.76 -22.93
C SER A 52 -30.97 -9.68 -23.46
N ALA A 53 -30.79 -8.63 -22.70
CA ALA A 53 -29.71 -7.70 -22.93
C ALA A 53 -28.41 -8.40 -22.55
N ALA A 54 -27.67 -8.85 -23.55
CA ALA A 54 -26.27 -9.24 -23.37
C ALA A 54 -25.55 -8.03 -22.80
N ALA A 55 -25.08 -8.15 -21.55
CA ALA A 55 -24.20 -7.17 -20.96
C ALA A 55 -22.96 -7.10 -21.86
N ALA A 56 -22.83 -5.99 -22.58
CA ALA A 56 -21.61 -5.66 -23.28
C ALA A 56 -20.53 -5.47 -22.22
N THR A 57 -19.68 -6.46 -22.05
CA THR A 57 -18.42 -6.32 -21.33
C THR A 57 -17.59 -5.29 -22.10
N THR A 58 -17.57 -4.08 -21.58
CA THR A 58 -16.61 -3.05 -22.02
C THR A 58 -15.23 -3.66 -21.84
N PRO A 59 -14.39 -3.76 -22.88
CA PRO A 59 -13.04 -4.24 -22.70
C PRO A 59 -12.33 -3.30 -21.74
N ALA A 60 -11.81 -3.84 -20.63
CA ALA A 60 -10.96 -3.11 -19.73
C ALA A 60 -9.82 -2.47 -20.53
N THR A 61 -9.76 -1.17 -20.50
CA THR A 61 -8.67 -0.41 -21.12
C THR A 61 -7.35 -0.95 -20.55
N PRO A 62 -6.35 -1.31 -21.35
CA PRO A 62 -5.09 -1.80 -20.83
C PRO A 62 -4.47 -0.69 -19.97
N HIS A 63 -4.29 -0.94 -18.68
CA HIS A 63 -3.60 -0.05 -17.75
C HIS A 63 -2.09 -0.10 -18.01
N GLY A 64 -1.65 0.36 -19.15
CA GLY A 64 -0.25 0.52 -19.52
C GLY A 64 0.31 1.83 -18.99
N GLY A 65 0.40 1.96 -17.67
CA GLY A 65 1.10 3.08 -17.01
C GLY A 65 2.46 2.63 -16.49
N HIS A 66 3.37 3.60 -16.30
CA HIS A 66 4.62 3.36 -15.56
C HIS A 66 4.33 3.38 -14.06
N PRO A 67 5.15 2.68 -13.22
CA PRO A 67 5.04 2.78 -11.78
C PRO A 67 5.29 4.22 -11.32
N ASP A 68 4.60 4.63 -10.26
CA ASP A 68 4.83 5.92 -9.60
C ASP A 68 5.92 5.74 -8.52
N THR A 69 7.13 6.15 -8.83
CA THR A 69 8.27 5.99 -7.92
C THR A 69 8.24 6.94 -6.73
N ALA A 70 7.33 7.90 -6.71
CA ALA A 70 7.11 8.80 -5.58
C ALA A 70 6.02 8.32 -4.61
N ASP A 71 5.15 7.39 -5.04
CA ASP A 71 4.15 6.78 -4.15
C ASP A 71 4.88 6.07 -2.99
N PRO A 72 4.56 6.36 -1.71
CA PRO A 72 5.17 5.69 -0.56
C PRO A 72 4.93 4.18 -0.56
N ARG A 73 4.01 3.70 -1.37
CA ARG A 73 3.73 2.28 -1.58
C ARG A 73 4.27 1.82 -2.92
N PHE A 74 5.09 0.78 -2.88
CA PHE A 74 5.63 0.15 -4.08
C PHE A 74 5.90 -1.33 -3.83
N THR A 75 6.02 -2.11 -4.90
CA THR A 75 6.21 -3.56 -4.83
C THR A 75 7.50 -3.98 -5.53
N ILE A 76 8.26 -4.83 -4.84
CA ILE A 76 9.30 -5.67 -5.43
C ILE A 76 8.74 -7.08 -5.55
N ALA A 77 8.60 -7.57 -6.79
CA ALA A 77 8.15 -8.92 -7.05
C ALA A 77 9.35 -9.89 -7.00
N VAL A 78 9.14 -11.09 -6.49
CA VAL A 78 10.17 -12.15 -6.41
C VAL A 78 9.65 -13.39 -7.10
N LEU A 79 10.35 -13.81 -8.16
CA LEU A 79 10.09 -15.05 -8.88
C LEU A 79 11.20 -16.04 -8.48
N PRO A 80 10.88 -17.10 -7.72
CA PRO A 80 11.88 -18.09 -7.33
C PRO A 80 12.08 -19.14 -8.42
N ASP A 81 12.82 -20.13 -8.10
CA ASP A 81 13.19 -21.33 -8.88
C ASP A 81 12.15 -21.75 -9.93
N THR A 82 12.53 -21.67 -11.20
CA THR A 82 11.65 -21.97 -12.35
C THR A 82 12.09 -23.21 -13.14
N GLN A 83 13.09 -23.93 -12.64
CA GLN A 83 13.75 -25.02 -13.35
C GLN A 83 12.78 -26.08 -13.89
N TYR A 84 11.82 -26.53 -13.11
CA TYR A 84 10.84 -27.55 -13.53
C TYR A 84 9.84 -27.06 -14.58
N LEU A 85 9.76 -25.73 -14.80
CA LEU A 85 8.93 -25.11 -15.84
C LEU A 85 9.72 -24.79 -17.11
N LEU A 86 11.06 -24.88 -17.06
CA LEU A 86 11.98 -24.51 -18.13
C LEU A 86 13.01 -25.64 -18.44
N ASP A 87 12.68 -26.86 -18.06
CA ASP A 87 13.40 -28.09 -18.39
C ASP A 87 13.21 -28.47 -19.84
N ASP A 88 14.21 -29.07 -20.50
CA ASP A 88 14.17 -29.53 -21.90
C ASP A 88 13.46 -30.89 -22.06
N GLY A 89 13.07 -31.53 -20.96
CA GLY A 89 12.32 -32.81 -20.92
C GLY A 89 10.84 -32.71 -21.27
N GLY A 90 10.34 -31.58 -21.72
CA GLY A 90 8.93 -31.36 -22.09
C GLY A 90 8.13 -30.52 -21.13
N SER A 91 8.80 -29.67 -20.36
CA SER A 91 8.18 -28.70 -19.46
C SER A 91 7.36 -27.66 -20.24
N ASP A 92 6.49 -26.99 -19.51
CA ASP A 92 5.63 -25.91 -20.01
C ASP A 92 6.08 -24.56 -19.46
N PRO A 93 6.67 -23.67 -20.28
CA PRO A 93 7.08 -22.33 -19.85
C PRO A 93 5.91 -21.35 -19.67
N GLU A 94 4.66 -21.77 -19.94
CA GLU A 94 3.50 -20.87 -19.90
C GLU A 94 3.22 -20.30 -18.51
N PRO A 95 3.35 -21.04 -17.39
CA PRO A 95 3.20 -20.44 -16.07
C PRO A 95 4.15 -19.27 -15.82
N VAL A 96 5.43 -19.40 -16.21
CA VAL A 96 6.42 -18.32 -16.10
C VAL A 96 6.03 -17.11 -16.95
N ARG A 97 5.62 -17.35 -18.21
CA ARG A 97 5.17 -16.29 -19.11
C ARG A 97 3.91 -15.59 -18.60
N ALA A 98 2.96 -16.35 -18.05
CA ALA A 98 1.72 -15.81 -17.49
C ALA A 98 2.03 -14.88 -16.31
N THR A 99 2.95 -15.29 -15.45
CA THR A 99 3.41 -14.46 -14.32
C THR A 99 4.08 -13.17 -14.81
N LEU A 100 5.01 -13.25 -15.73
CA LEU A 100 5.67 -12.05 -16.27
C LEU A 100 4.69 -11.10 -16.97
N ARG A 101 3.73 -11.63 -17.75
CA ARG A 101 2.67 -10.81 -18.35
C ARG A 101 1.76 -10.17 -17.29
N HIS A 102 1.47 -10.89 -16.20
CA HIS A 102 0.72 -10.34 -15.07
C HIS A 102 1.46 -9.17 -14.44
N LEU A 103 2.75 -9.34 -14.11
CA LEU A 103 3.57 -8.27 -13.52
C LEU A 103 3.58 -7.01 -14.40
N VAL A 104 3.72 -7.17 -15.72
CA VAL A 104 3.69 -6.05 -16.67
C VAL A 104 2.31 -5.38 -16.72
N ARG A 105 1.23 -6.18 -16.75
CA ARG A 105 -0.14 -5.67 -16.81
C ARG A 105 -0.52 -4.90 -15.55
N GLU A 106 -0.13 -5.42 -14.39
CA GLU A 106 -0.48 -4.85 -13.09
C GLU A 106 0.56 -3.82 -12.59
N GLN A 107 1.63 -3.60 -13.35
CA GLN A 107 2.77 -2.77 -12.94
C GLN A 107 2.37 -1.40 -12.37
N ALA A 108 1.42 -0.73 -13.00
CA ALA A 108 0.96 0.59 -12.54
C ALA A 108 -0.05 0.52 -11.39
N ARG A 109 -0.84 -0.56 -11.31
CA ARG A 109 -1.84 -0.75 -10.25
C ARG A 109 -1.19 -1.11 -8.92
N ASP A 110 -0.29 -2.08 -8.96
CA ASP A 110 0.39 -2.63 -7.79
C ASP A 110 1.73 -1.92 -7.53
N ASN A 111 2.00 -0.87 -8.30
CA ASN A 111 3.24 -0.07 -8.27
C ASN A 111 4.50 -0.94 -8.25
N ILE A 112 4.60 -1.91 -9.20
CA ILE A 112 5.71 -2.85 -9.26
C ILE A 112 6.91 -2.14 -9.87
N VAL A 113 7.91 -1.85 -9.06
CA VAL A 113 9.11 -1.10 -9.47
C VAL A 113 10.24 -2.02 -9.94
N PHE A 114 10.24 -3.29 -9.51
CA PHE A 114 11.30 -4.26 -9.81
C PHE A 114 10.82 -5.70 -9.65
N MET A 115 11.49 -6.64 -10.35
CA MET A 115 11.34 -8.07 -10.14
C MET A 115 12.72 -8.73 -9.97
N ALA A 116 12.89 -9.57 -8.95
CA ALA A 116 14.09 -10.37 -8.71
C ALA A 116 13.81 -11.86 -8.95
N HIS A 117 14.66 -12.54 -9.71
CA HIS A 117 14.68 -13.99 -9.84
C HIS A 117 15.80 -14.58 -8.98
N LEU A 118 15.50 -15.65 -8.24
CA LEU A 118 16.39 -16.16 -7.19
C LEU A 118 17.30 -17.33 -7.62
N GLY A 119 17.48 -17.56 -8.92
CA GLY A 119 18.32 -18.65 -9.42
C GLY A 119 17.53 -19.90 -9.76
N ASP A 120 18.25 -20.95 -10.19
CA ASP A 120 17.66 -22.16 -10.76
C ASP A 120 16.59 -21.82 -11.81
N VAL A 121 17.05 -21.04 -12.79
CA VAL A 121 16.21 -20.63 -13.92
C VAL A 121 15.81 -21.84 -14.74
N THR A 122 16.76 -22.77 -14.92
CA THR A 122 16.63 -24.00 -15.73
C THR A 122 17.10 -25.22 -14.96
N GLU A 123 16.70 -26.43 -15.40
CA GLU A 123 17.04 -27.67 -14.69
C GLU A 123 18.48 -28.12 -14.91
N HIS A 124 19.03 -27.95 -16.14
CA HIS A 124 20.35 -28.47 -16.51
C HIS A 124 21.32 -27.42 -17.04
N GLY A 125 20.93 -26.15 -17.09
CA GLY A 125 21.77 -25.06 -17.60
C GLY A 125 22.18 -25.20 -19.07
N THR A 126 21.44 -26.00 -19.86
CA THR A 126 21.77 -26.26 -21.26
C THR A 126 21.52 -25.05 -22.16
N VAL A 127 22.18 -24.99 -23.32
CA VAL A 127 21.90 -23.92 -24.30
C VAL A 127 20.44 -23.91 -24.73
N THR A 128 19.81 -25.08 -24.81
CA THR A 128 18.40 -25.23 -25.21
C THR A 128 17.47 -24.65 -24.17
N GLU A 129 17.64 -25.03 -22.94
CA GLU A 129 16.85 -24.50 -21.78
C GLU A 129 17.06 -22.99 -21.61
N MET A 130 18.31 -22.52 -21.63
CA MET A 130 18.62 -21.10 -21.54
C MET A 130 17.97 -20.27 -22.66
N ARG A 131 17.87 -20.80 -23.87
CA ARG A 131 17.12 -20.17 -24.96
C ARG A 131 15.60 -20.17 -24.70
N ALA A 132 15.07 -21.24 -24.13
CA ALA A 132 13.66 -21.29 -23.74
C ALA A 132 13.36 -20.30 -22.64
N ALA A 133 14.20 -20.24 -21.62
CA ALA A 133 14.15 -19.25 -20.53
C ALA A 133 14.21 -17.81 -21.07
N SER A 134 15.19 -17.51 -21.96
CA SER A 134 15.29 -16.20 -22.58
C SER A 134 13.98 -15.77 -23.26
N ARG A 135 13.37 -16.68 -24.06
CA ARG A 135 12.08 -16.42 -24.71
C ARG A 135 10.92 -16.26 -23.72
N ALA A 136 10.94 -16.96 -22.59
CA ALA A 136 9.93 -16.78 -21.55
C ALA A 136 10.06 -15.39 -20.91
N PHE A 137 11.29 -14.98 -20.59
CA PHE A 137 11.59 -13.68 -19.98
C PHE A 137 11.37 -12.48 -20.93
N ASP A 138 11.25 -12.69 -22.23
CA ASP A 138 10.82 -11.62 -23.15
C ASP A 138 9.43 -11.07 -22.80
N ALA A 139 8.60 -11.85 -22.09
CA ALA A 139 7.30 -11.42 -21.57
C ALA A 139 7.40 -10.34 -20.49
N ALA A 140 8.55 -10.15 -19.83
CA ALA A 140 8.79 -9.06 -18.87
C ALA A 140 8.80 -7.67 -19.55
N GLY A 141 8.98 -7.60 -20.86
CA GLY A 141 8.88 -6.35 -21.62
C GLY A 141 9.85 -5.27 -21.11
N ARG A 142 9.31 -4.23 -20.50
CA ARG A 142 10.08 -3.09 -19.93
C ARG A 142 10.17 -3.12 -18.41
N LEU A 143 9.57 -4.09 -17.74
CA LEU A 143 9.70 -4.25 -16.30
C LEU A 143 11.18 -4.45 -15.96
N PRO A 144 11.78 -3.64 -15.07
CA PRO A 144 13.15 -3.88 -14.64
C PRO A 144 13.24 -5.15 -13.78
N TYR A 145 14.29 -5.94 -14.01
CA TYR A 145 14.49 -7.17 -13.24
C TYR A 145 15.96 -7.57 -13.16
N SER A 146 16.26 -8.43 -12.17
CA SER A 146 17.52 -9.16 -12.06
C SER A 146 17.29 -10.66 -12.16
N VAL A 147 18.32 -11.37 -12.59
CA VAL A 147 18.41 -12.82 -12.55
C VAL A 147 19.80 -13.17 -12.02
N LEU A 148 19.87 -14.10 -11.08
CA LEU A 148 21.11 -14.67 -10.59
C LEU A 148 21.17 -16.17 -10.94
N ALA A 149 22.34 -16.78 -10.93
CA ALA A 149 22.49 -18.20 -11.20
C ALA A 149 22.23 -19.05 -9.97
N GLY A 150 21.53 -20.16 -10.13
CA GLY A 150 21.46 -21.24 -9.16
C GLY A 150 22.35 -22.42 -9.51
N ASN A 151 22.36 -23.47 -8.68
CA ASN A 151 23.23 -24.63 -8.89
C ASN A 151 22.82 -25.53 -10.07
N HIS A 152 21.58 -25.46 -10.52
CA HIS A 152 21.10 -26.13 -11.75
C HIS A 152 21.52 -25.37 -13.01
N ASP A 153 21.69 -24.06 -12.96
CA ASP A 153 22.10 -23.25 -14.10
C ASP A 153 23.60 -23.39 -14.40
N VAL A 154 24.42 -23.53 -13.34
CA VAL A 154 25.88 -23.52 -13.43
C VAL A 154 26.51 -24.35 -12.30
N SER A 155 27.77 -24.74 -12.50
CA SER A 155 28.57 -25.43 -11.48
C SER A 155 29.74 -24.57 -11.01
N GLY A 156 30.27 -24.82 -9.82
CA GLY A 156 31.40 -24.08 -9.26
C GLY A 156 31.00 -22.73 -8.67
N ASP A 157 31.95 -21.84 -8.46
CA ASP A 157 31.73 -20.46 -7.99
C ASP A 157 31.66 -19.46 -9.16
N ASP A 158 31.51 -18.17 -8.88
CA ASP A 158 31.40 -17.11 -9.88
C ASP A 158 32.64 -16.90 -10.76
N GLN A 159 33.76 -17.58 -10.50
CA GLN A 159 34.98 -17.53 -11.31
C GLN A 159 35.03 -18.59 -12.42
N ARG A 160 33.92 -19.19 -12.76
CA ARG A 160 33.81 -20.35 -13.70
C ARG A 160 33.98 -20.02 -15.18
N GLY A 161 34.00 -18.74 -15.57
CA GLY A 161 34.15 -18.31 -16.96
C GLY A 161 32.82 -18.32 -17.74
N ASP A 162 32.92 -18.48 -19.07
CA ASP A 162 31.77 -18.38 -19.99
C ASP A 162 30.86 -19.62 -19.93
N THR A 163 29.58 -19.42 -19.69
CA THR A 163 28.55 -20.46 -19.60
C THR A 163 27.33 -20.09 -20.47
N PRO A 164 26.43 -21.04 -20.77
CA PRO A 164 25.16 -20.72 -21.41
C PRO A 164 24.30 -19.71 -20.57
N TYR A 165 24.36 -19.81 -19.25
CA TYR A 165 23.73 -18.84 -18.35
C TYR A 165 24.28 -17.43 -18.57
N LEU A 166 25.59 -17.24 -18.48
CA LEU A 166 26.22 -15.92 -18.62
C LEU A 166 25.95 -15.28 -19.99
N ARG A 167 25.92 -16.08 -21.07
CA ARG A 167 25.54 -15.59 -22.40
C ARG A 167 24.08 -15.16 -22.51
N THR A 168 23.21 -15.67 -21.64
CA THR A 168 21.75 -15.44 -21.67
C THR A 168 21.34 -14.37 -20.68
N PHE A 169 21.81 -14.46 -19.43
CA PHE A 169 21.47 -13.59 -18.32
C PHE A 169 22.67 -12.82 -17.75
N GLY A 170 23.73 -12.71 -18.52
CA GLY A 170 24.88 -11.87 -18.17
C GLY A 170 24.63 -10.37 -18.38
N PRO A 171 25.65 -9.53 -18.12
CA PRO A 171 25.55 -8.07 -18.09
C PRO A 171 24.93 -7.43 -19.34
N GLN A 172 25.15 -8.03 -20.52
CA GLN A 172 24.64 -7.49 -21.78
C GLN A 172 23.10 -7.43 -21.83
N ARG A 173 22.41 -8.37 -21.17
CA ARG A 173 20.95 -8.41 -21.11
C ARG A 173 20.38 -7.22 -20.35
N PHE A 174 21.07 -6.81 -19.27
CA PHE A 174 20.59 -5.79 -18.33
C PHE A 174 21.12 -4.38 -18.64
N SER A 175 22.18 -4.25 -19.40
CA SER A 175 22.91 -2.99 -19.65
C SER A 175 22.06 -1.82 -20.17
N ARG A 176 20.89 -2.09 -20.75
CA ARG A 176 19.95 -1.07 -21.22
C ARG A 176 18.86 -0.72 -20.21
N MET A 177 18.77 -1.44 -19.10
CA MET A 177 17.80 -1.14 -18.06
C MET A 177 18.28 0.06 -17.26
N LYS A 178 17.40 1.03 -17.01
CA LYS A 178 17.75 2.24 -16.26
C LYS A 178 18.18 1.95 -14.81
N THR A 179 17.71 0.83 -14.26
CA THR A 179 18.04 0.39 -12.91
C THR A 179 19.39 -0.29 -12.81
N TYR A 180 19.93 -0.82 -13.91
CA TYR A 180 21.18 -1.58 -13.90
C TYR A 180 22.37 -0.68 -13.58
N GLY A 181 23.04 -0.94 -12.44
CA GLY A 181 24.20 -0.20 -11.98
C GLY A 181 25.52 -0.82 -12.44
N GLY A 182 25.58 -2.15 -12.57
CA GLY A 182 26.80 -2.85 -13.00
C GLY A 182 26.84 -4.31 -12.57
N SER A 183 27.97 -4.95 -12.85
CA SER A 183 28.27 -6.34 -12.49
C SER A 183 29.70 -6.51 -12.02
N SER A 184 29.95 -7.63 -11.31
CA SER A 184 31.31 -8.09 -11.03
C SER A 184 32.09 -8.36 -12.34
N PRO A 185 33.43 -8.37 -12.30
CA PRO A 185 34.25 -8.56 -13.50
C PRO A 185 33.99 -9.87 -14.24
N ASP A 186 33.58 -10.92 -13.51
CA ASP A 186 33.19 -12.22 -14.08
C ASP A 186 31.76 -12.20 -14.68
N GLY A 187 30.92 -11.21 -14.33
CA GLY A 187 29.58 -11.00 -14.85
C GLY A 187 28.46 -11.78 -14.15
N TYR A 188 28.76 -12.56 -13.10
CA TYR A 188 27.77 -13.40 -12.42
C TYR A 188 27.04 -12.66 -11.31
N ASN A 189 27.65 -11.66 -10.69
CA ASN A 189 27.03 -10.82 -9.68
C ASN A 189 26.66 -9.48 -10.29
N SER A 190 25.51 -8.92 -9.89
CA SER A 190 25.04 -7.63 -10.41
C SER A 190 24.36 -6.80 -9.34
N TYR A 191 24.22 -5.50 -9.61
CA TYR A 191 23.40 -4.64 -8.77
C TYR A 191 22.52 -3.71 -9.59
N HIS A 192 21.40 -3.36 -8.99
CA HIS A 192 20.43 -2.41 -9.53
C HIS A 192 20.12 -1.33 -8.51
N VAL A 193 19.93 -0.09 -8.97
CA VAL A 193 19.40 1.00 -8.16
C VAL A 193 17.96 1.22 -8.60
N VAL A 194 17.02 0.99 -7.67
CA VAL A 194 15.59 1.01 -7.91
C VAL A 194 14.98 2.18 -7.17
N ARG A 195 14.04 2.88 -7.79
CA ARG A 195 13.29 3.96 -7.13
C ARG A 195 11.91 3.51 -6.70
N GLY A 196 11.58 3.78 -5.44
CA GLY A 196 10.26 3.51 -4.86
C GLY A 196 10.10 4.32 -3.56
N GLY A 197 8.92 4.83 -3.29
CA GLY A 197 8.67 5.63 -2.09
C GLY A 197 9.45 6.95 -2.05
N GLY A 198 9.78 7.54 -3.20
CA GLY A 198 10.61 8.74 -3.28
C GLY A 198 12.09 8.52 -2.94
N ARG A 199 12.53 7.27 -2.70
CA ARG A 199 13.89 6.87 -2.32
C ARG A 199 14.53 5.97 -3.37
N GLU A 200 15.84 5.82 -3.27
CA GLU A 200 16.61 4.81 -3.98
C GLU A 200 16.88 3.61 -3.09
N TRP A 201 16.82 2.43 -3.68
CA TRP A 201 17.04 1.14 -3.04
C TRP A 201 18.06 0.37 -3.85
N LEU A 202 18.99 -0.29 -3.18
CA LEU A 202 19.95 -1.17 -3.82
C LEU A 202 19.39 -2.59 -3.84
N VAL A 203 19.32 -3.22 -5.01
CA VAL A 203 19.12 -4.66 -5.15
C VAL A 203 20.44 -5.27 -5.58
N LEU A 204 21.05 -6.04 -4.68
CA LEU A 204 22.32 -6.70 -4.89
C LEU A 204 22.07 -8.19 -5.17
N ALA A 205 22.30 -8.63 -6.41
CA ALA A 205 22.10 -10.00 -6.84
C ALA A 205 23.44 -10.73 -6.90
N LEU A 206 23.62 -11.70 -6.02
CA LEU A 206 24.82 -12.52 -5.91
C LEU A 206 24.58 -13.92 -6.45
N ASP A 207 25.56 -14.44 -7.16
CA ASP A 207 25.64 -15.84 -7.58
C ASP A 207 25.42 -16.81 -6.40
N TRP A 208 24.92 -18.00 -6.68
CA TRP A 208 24.65 -18.99 -5.65
C TRP A 208 25.90 -19.39 -4.81
N ARG A 209 27.08 -19.21 -5.37
CA ARG A 209 28.40 -19.38 -4.70
C ARG A 209 29.35 -18.24 -5.07
N ALA A 210 29.01 -17.04 -4.65
CA ALA A 210 29.90 -15.91 -4.81
C ALA A 210 31.27 -16.19 -4.17
N SER A 211 32.36 -16.06 -4.92
CA SER A 211 33.73 -16.21 -4.44
C SER A 211 34.14 -15.08 -3.50
N ASP A 212 35.34 -15.17 -2.90
CA ASP A 212 35.88 -14.05 -2.12
C ASP A 212 36.08 -12.79 -2.96
N ALA A 213 36.34 -12.92 -4.28
CA ALA A 213 36.41 -11.80 -5.21
C ALA A 213 35.01 -11.19 -5.43
N GLY A 214 33.98 -12.03 -5.61
CA GLY A 214 32.58 -11.59 -5.70
C GLY A 214 32.12 -10.88 -4.44
N LEU A 215 32.43 -11.40 -3.25
CA LEU A 215 32.09 -10.74 -1.98
C LEU A 215 32.85 -9.41 -1.78
N THR A 216 34.12 -9.33 -2.22
CA THR A 216 34.88 -8.08 -2.19
C THR A 216 34.26 -7.03 -3.10
N TRP A 217 33.84 -7.44 -4.31
CA TRP A 217 33.11 -6.58 -5.23
C TRP A 217 31.79 -6.11 -4.63
N ALA A 218 30.98 -7.02 -4.07
CA ALA A 218 29.72 -6.70 -3.42
C ALA A 218 29.87 -5.68 -2.29
N LYS A 219 30.93 -5.86 -1.46
CA LYS A 219 31.24 -4.88 -0.43
C LYS A 219 31.60 -3.52 -1.03
N GLY A 220 32.39 -3.48 -2.11
CA GLY A 220 32.70 -2.23 -2.83
C GLY A 220 31.45 -1.52 -3.34
N VAL A 221 30.46 -2.27 -3.86
CA VAL A 221 29.16 -1.70 -4.27
C VAL A 221 28.42 -1.08 -3.09
N LEU A 222 28.37 -1.76 -1.93
CA LEU A 222 27.73 -1.24 -0.72
C LEU A 222 28.45 0.03 -0.22
N ASP A 223 29.79 0.05 -0.24
CA ASP A 223 30.59 1.21 0.18
C ASP A 223 30.37 2.42 -0.76
N GLU A 224 30.20 2.18 -2.07
CA GLU A 224 29.96 3.23 -3.09
C GLU A 224 28.51 3.75 -3.07
N HIS A 225 27.55 2.90 -2.70
CA HIS A 225 26.13 3.22 -2.70
C HIS A 225 25.54 3.08 -1.29
N PRO A 226 25.54 4.12 -0.45
CA PRO A 226 24.97 4.09 0.90
C PRO A 226 23.43 4.13 0.83
N LEU A 227 22.82 3.06 0.32
CA LEU A 227 21.38 2.89 0.11
C LEU A 227 20.87 1.69 0.91
N PRO A 228 19.60 1.69 1.33
CA PRO A 228 18.94 0.48 1.85
C PRO A 228 19.06 -0.65 0.83
N ALA A 229 19.55 -1.82 1.26
CA ALA A 229 19.91 -2.90 0.36
C ALA A 229 19.06 -4.16 0.58
N VAL A 230 18.46 -4.66 -0.50
CA VAL A 230 17.89 -5.99 -0.62
C VAL A 230 18.94 -6.88 -1.28
N LEU A 231 19.43 -7.85 -0.52
CA LEU A 231 20.33 -8.88 -1.04
C LEU A 231 19.52 -10.03 -1.60
N THR A 232 19.83 -10.46 -2.81
CA THR A 232 19.30 -11.69 -3.40
C THR A 232 20.44 -12.63 -3.72
N THR A 233 20.28 -13.91 -3.41
CA THR A 233 21.18 -15.00 -3.76
C THR A 233 20.38 -16.28 -3.86
N HIS A 234 20.98 -17.38 -4.33
CA HIS A 234 20.22 -18.61 -4.43
C HIS A 234 20.19 -19.39 -3.11
N ASP A 235 21.34 -19.53 -2.44
CA ASP A 235 21.52 -20.32 -1.23
C ASP A 235 21.89 -19.43 -0.03
N ILE A 236 20.95 -19.21 0.92
CA ILE A 236 21.21 -18.41 2.12
C ILE A 236 20.63 -19.03 3.39
N VAL A 237 19.39 -19.49 3.39
CA VAL A 237 18.72 -20.15 4.52
C VAL A 237 18.00 -21.38 4.02
N TRP A 238 17.82 -22.34 4.92
CA TRP A 238 16.95 -23.50 4.74
C TRP A 238 15.92 -23.53 5.88
N ALA A 239 14.78 -24.18 5.68
CA ALA A 239 13.72 -24.23 6.67
C ALA A 239 13.22 -25.66 6.88
N GLU A 240 12.79 -25.94 8.12
CA GLU A 240 12.02 -27.13 8.44
C GLU A 240 10.52 -26.88 8.24
N GLY A 241 9.70 -27.91 8.42
CA GLY A 241 8.25 -27.85 8.19
C GLY A 241 7.48 -26.90 9.10
N ASP A 242 8.11 -26.35 10.14
CA ASP A 242 7.54 -25.31 11.02
C ASP A 242 7.72 -23.88 10.48
N GLY A 243 8.38 -23.72 9.33
CA GLY A 243 8.62 -22.44 8.68
C GLY A 243 9.73 -21.58 9.30
N LYS A 244 10.43 -22.09 10.33
CA LYS A 244 11.61 -21.42 10.88
C LYS A 244 12.81 -21.72 10.01
N ALA A 245 13.49 -20.67 9.58
CA ALA A 245 14.68 -20.81 8.78
C ALA A 245 15.96 -20.67 9.61
N SER A 246 17.00 -21.35 9.16
CA SER A 246 18.37 -21.28 9.68
C SER A 246 19.34 -21.04 8.53
N LEU A 247 20.49 -20.42 8.82
CA LEU A 247 21.52 -20.24 7.80
C LEU A 247 21.99 -21.58 7.25
N SER A 248 22.13 -21.66 5.92
CA SER A 248 22.91 -22.71 5.27
C SER A 248 24.41 -22.50 5.50
N ASP A 249 25.26 -23.43 5.08
CA ASP A 249 26.71 -23.25 5.15
C ASP A 249 27.17 -22.01 4.32
N ASN A 250 26.59 -21.81 3.13
CA ASN A 250 26.84 -20.61 2.34
C ASN A 250 26.22 -19.37 2.98
N GLY A 251 25.04 -19.48 3.54
CA GLY A 251 24.40 -18.41 4.29
C GLY A 251 25.21 -17.94 5.49
N GLN A 252 25.82 -18.87 6.23
CA GLN A 252 26.72 -18.54 7.34
C GLN A 252 27.95 -17.75 6.83
N ARG A 253 28.52 -18.16 5.69
CA ARG A 253 29.63 -17.46 5.06
C ARG A 253 29.23 -16.04 4.60
N LEU A 254 28.05 -15.89 3.98
CA LEU A 254 27.52 -14.59 3.56
C LEU A 254 27.23 -13.70 4.78
N TRP A 255 26.66 -14.27 5.83
CA TRP A 255 26.42 -13.56 7.08
C TRP A 255 27.71 -12.99 7.67
N ASP A 256 28.72 -13.85 7.84
CA ASP A 256 29.98 -13.47 8.48
C ASP A 256 30.83 -12.51 7.64
N ARG A 257 30.78 -12.64 6.28
CA ARG A 257 31.69 -11.92 5.39
C ARG A 257 31.08 -10.67 4.77
N LEU A 258 29.75 -10.58 4.71
CA LEU A 258 29.07 -9.49 4.02
C LEU A 258 27.90 -8.90 4.84
N ILE A 259 26.96 -9.72 5.32
CA ILE A 259 25.67 -9.20 5.81
C ILE A 259 25.83 -8.56 7.19
N ARG A 260 26.40 -9.26 8.15
CA ARG A 260 26.48 -8.82 9.54
C ARG A 260 27.17 -7.45 9.70
N GLY A 261 28.24 -7.22 8.94
CA GLY A 261 29.04 -6.00 9.02
C GLY A 261 28.53 -4.83 8.15
N ASN A 262 27.43 -5.00 7.39
CA ASN A 262 26.90 -3.96 6.51
C ASN A 262 25.44 -3.62 6.88
N ASP A 263 25.29 -2.52 7.58
CA ASP A 263 23.99 -2.08 8.10
C ASP A 263 22.95 -1.74 7.02
N GLN A 264 23.38 -1.52 5.80
CA GLN A 264 22.50 -1.27 4.65
C GLN A 264 21.61 -2.46 4.30
N ILE A 265 22.10 -3.71 4.53
CA ILE A 265 21.36 -4.93 4.20
C ILE A 265 20.33 -5.17 5.30
N PHE A 266 19.06 -5.02 4.97
CA PHE A 266 17.95 -5.25 5.90
C PHE A 266 17.07 -6.44 5.52
N LEU A 267 17.15 -6.87 4.26
CA LEU A 267 16.37 -7.98 3.70
C LEU A 267 17.29 -8.82 2.81
N ALA A 268 17.30 -10.14 3.03
CA ALA A 268 18.05 -11.10 2.24
C ALA A 268 17.14 -12.25 1.81
N LEU A 269 17.09 -12.51 0.49
CA LEU A 269 16.16 -13.44 -0.13
C LEU A 269 16.92 -14.55 -0.85
N GLY A 270 16.49 -15.80 -0.63
CA GLY A 270 17.03 -17.00 -1.26
C GLY A 270 15.97 -17.93 -1.83
N GLY A 271 16.39 -18.83 -2.72
CA GLY A 271 15.66 -19.97 -3.25
C GLY A 271 16.26 -21.29 -2.77
N HIS A 272 16.47 -22.23 -3.69
CA HIS A 272 17.20 -23.48 -3.54
C HIS A 272 16.48 -24.53 -2.69
N TYR A 273 16.27 -24.29 -1.41
CA TYR A 273 15.64 -25.24 -0.50
C TYR A 273 14.13 -25.03 -0.42
N TRP A 274 13.43 -26.07 0.00
CA TRP A 274 12.02 -26.03 0.38
C TRP A 274 11.80 -26.81 1.69
N PRO A 275 10.77 -26.52 2.47
CA PRO A 275 9.72 -25.52 2.23
C PRO A 275 10.18 -24.07 2.42
N SER A 276 9.31 -23.12 2.05
CA SER A 276 9.50 -21.71 2.39
C SER A 276 9.59 -21.50 3.89
N GLY A 277 10.36 -20.51 4.30
CA GLY A 277 10.54 -20.16 5.71
C GLY A 277 11.20 -18.80 5.88
N ARG A 278 11.30 -18.36 7.13
CA ARG A 278 11.89 -17.06 7.43
C ARG A 278 12.56 -17.05 8.80
N THR A 279 13.55 -16.18 8.94
CA THR A 279 14.19 -15.88 10.21
C THR A 279 14.64 -14.42 10.23
N THR A 280 14.91 -13.89 11.42
CA THR A 280 15.47 -12.56 11.60
C THR A 280 16.69 -12.67 12.48
N MET A 281 17.78 -12.02 12.05
CA MET A 281 19.03 -11.98 12.78
C MET A 281 19.42 -10.53 13.05
N THR A 282 20.22 -10.28 14.08
CA THR A 282 20.69 -8.94 14.41
C THR A 282 22.10 -8.73 13.87
N ASN A 283 22.32 -7.65 13.13
CA ASN A 283 23.63 -7.27 12.59
C ASN A 283 24.53 -6.59 13.65
N ASP A 284 25.76 -6.25 13.27
CA ASP A 284 26.72 -5.62 14.18
C ASP A 284 26.33 -4.19 14.63
N ALA A 285 25.42 -3.53 13.89
CA ALA A 285 24.85 -2.24 14.29
C ALA A 285 23.68 -2.37 15.27
N GLY A 286 23.25 -3.60 15.59
CA GLY A 286 22.11 -3.87 16.47
C GLY A 286 20.76 -3.89 15.77
N HIS A 287 20.73 -3.82 14.44
CA HIS A 287 19.50 -3.78 13.68
C HIS A 287 19.07 -5.16 13.12
N PRO A 288 17.75 -5.39 12.95
CA PRO A 288 17.24 -6.61 12.36
C PRO A 288 17.59 -6.71 10.88
N VAL A 289 17.94 -7.92 10.46
CA VAL A 289 18.06 -8.35 9.06
C VAL A 289 17.10 -9.52 8.87
N HIS A 290 16.18 -9.40 7.94
CA HIS A 290 15.19 -10.42 7.62
C HIS A 290 15.74 -11.33 6.52
N LEU A 291 15.77 -12.65 6.78
CA LEU A 291 16.25 -13.64 5.84
C LEU A 291 15.09 -14.58 5.49
N HIS A 292 14.72 -14.62 4.22
CA HIS A 292 13.59 -15.39 3.74
C HIS A 292 14.04 -16.38 2.65
N ILE A 293 13.52 -17.61 2.75
CA ILE A 293 13.59 -18.57 1.66
C ILE A 293 12.24 -18.60 0.95
N THR A 294 12.28 -18.51 -0.35
CA THR A 294 11.13 -18.45 -1.26
C THR A 294 11.35 -19.46 -2.38
N ASN A 295 10.73 -20.61 -2.27
CA ASN A 295 10.80 -21.66 -3.29
C ASN A 295 9.51 -22.48 -3.31
N TYR A 296 8.97 -22.74 -4.50
CA TYR A 296 7.68 -23.41 -4.71
C TYR A 296 7.77 -24.53 -5.74
N GLN A 297 8.98 -24.89 -6.18
CA GLN A 297 9.17 -25.91 -7.22
C GLN A 297 8.65 -27.30 -6.83
N ASP A 298 8.62 -27.62 -5.51
CA ASP A 298 8.05 -28.86 -4.96
C ASP A 298 6.52 -28.91 -4.97
N ARG A 299 5.86 -27.76 -5.23
CA ARG A 299 4.40 -27.63 -5.22
C ARG A 299 3.78 -27.99 -6.58
N TYR A 300 2.45 -27.95 -6.62
CA TYR A 300 1.69 -28.26 -7.82
C TYR A 300 2.29 -27.61 -9.07
N TYR A 301 2.47 -28.43 -10.11
CA TYR A 301 2.96 -28.04 -11.42
C TYR A 301 4.29 -27.25 -11.39
N GLY A 302 5.29 -27.74 -10.63
CA GLY A 302 6.60 -27.10 -10.53
C GLY A 302 6.53 -25.67 -9.97
N GLY A 303 5.60 -25.42 -9.03
CA GLY A 303 5.32 -24.11 -8.48
C GLY A 303 4.34 -23.26 -9.28
N ALA A 304 3.82 -23.75 -10.43
CA ALA A 304 2.77 -23.08 -11.22
C ALA A 304 3.04 -21.60 -11.53
N GLY A 305 4.31 -21.20 -11.64
CA GLY A 305 4.72 -19.81 -11.84
C GLY A 305 4.36 -18.88 -10.66
N MET A 306 4.36 -19.39 -9.44
CA MET A 306 4.14 -18.58 -8.23
C MET A 306 5.12 -17.42 -8.14
N VAL A 307 4.61 -16.30 -7.70
CA VAL A 307 5.36 -15.07 -7.43
C VAL A 307 5.06 -14.61 -6.01
N ARG A 308 6.07 -14.07 -5.34
CA ARG A 308 5.92 -13.41 -4.05
C ARG A 308 6.05 -11.91 -4.22
N TYR A 309 5.08 -11.14 -3.71
CA TYR A 309 5.15 -9.71 -3.62
C TYR A 309 5.72 -9.31 -2.26
N TYR A 310 6.64 -8.37 -2.28
CA TYR A 310 7.07 -7.58 -1.13
C TYR A 310 6.55 -6.18 -1.36
N SER A 311 5.41 -5.86 -0.77
CA SER A 311 4.73 -4.58 -0.92
C SER A 311 5.12 -3.67 0.23
N PHE A 312 6.00 -2.72 -0.08
CA PHE A 312 6.48 -1.71 0.86
C PHE A 312 5.40 -0.65 1.05
N ASP A 313 5.15 -0.27 2.29
CA ASP A 313 4.33 0.88 2.67
C ASP A 313 5.13 1.72 3.67
N LEU A 314 5.79 2.77 3.17
CA LEU A 314 6.69 3.58 3.99
C LEU A 314 5.92 4.42 5.02
N ASP A 315 4.67 4.77 4.74
CA ASP A 315 3.83 5.54 5.67
C ASP A 315 3.36 4.68 6.85
N ARG A 316 3.10 3.38 6.59
CA ARG A 316 2.73 2.43 7.66
C ARG A 316 3.93 1.80 8.36
N GLY A 317 5.13 1.96 7.83
CA GLY A 317 6.33 1.31 8.36
C GLY A 317 6.27 -0.21 8.24
N VAL A 318 5.81 -0.74 7.10
CA VAL A 318 5.66 -2.18 6.91
C VAL A 318 6.04 -2.64 5.49
N ILE A 319 6.36 -3.94 5.39
CA ILE A 319 6.41 -4.68 4.13
C ILE A 319 5.38 -5.80 4.24
N ASP A 320 4.29 -5.70 3.50
CA ASP A 320 3.29 -6.75 3.38
C ASP A 320 3.77 -7.78 2.34
N VAL A 321 3.73 -9.07 2.72
CA VAL A 321 4.20 -10.17 1.88
C VAL A 321 3.03 -11.08 1.53
N GLU A 322 2.88 -11.37 0.23
CA GLU A 322 1.87 -12.30 -0.28
C GLU A 322 2.43 -13.16 -1.41
N THR A 323 1.89 -14.37 -1.55
CA THR A 323 2.35 -15.36 -2.53
C THR A 323 1.16 -15.94 -3.29
N PHE A 324 1.24 -15.90 -4.63
CA PHE A 324 0.16 -16.40 -5.47
C PHE A 324 0.68 -16.82 -6.86
N SER A 325 -0.16 -17.57 -7.59
CA SER A 325 0.11 -17.95 -8.98
C SER A 325 -0.78 -17.16 -9.93
N PRO A 326 -0.26 -16.18 -10.69
CA PRO A 326 -1.01 -15.46 -11.71
C PRO A 326 -1.55 -16.37 -12.82
N TRP A 327 -0.84 -17.46 -13.13
CA TRP A 327 -1.28 -18.45 -14.10
C TRP A 327 -2.56 -19.16 -13.66
N LEU A 328 -2.62 -19.59 -12.41
CA LEU A 328 -3.82 -20.24 -11.85
C LEU A 328 -4.95 -19.24 -11.63
N GLN A 329 -4.67 -18.02 -11.19
CA GLN A 329 -5.67 -16.95 -11.05
C GLN A 329 -6.38 -16.63 -12.38
N ALA A 330 -5.68 -16.77 -13.49
CA ALA A 330 -6.24 -16.46 -14.81
C ALA A 330 -7.17 -17.56 -15.37
N LYS A 331 -7.26 -18.72 -14.72
CA LYS A 331 -8.13 -19.82 -15.17
C LYS A 331 -9.58 -19.51 -14.84
N GLN A 332 -10.47 -19.66 -15.82
CA GLN A 332 -11.91 -19.43 -15.64
C GLN A 332 -12.59 -20.52 -14.82
N ASP A 333 -12.18 -21.78 -15.02
CA ASP A 333 -12.74 -22.96 -14.36
C ASP A 333 -11.61 -23.81 -13.75
N PRO A 334 -10.95 -23.35 -12.67
CA PRO A 334 -9.90 -24.11 -12.04
C PRO A 334 -10.48 -25.36 -11.35
N THR A 335 -9.74 -26.46 -11.41
CA THR A 335 -10.07 -27.65 -10.63
C THR A 335 -9.91 -27.36 -9.13
N PRO A 336 -10.50 -28.19 -8.23
CA PRO A 336 -10.29 -28.04 -6.79
C PRO A 336 -8.81 -27.99 -6.39
N LEU A 337 -7.97 -28.86 -6.98
CA LEU A 337 -6.54 -28.88 -6.73
C LEU A 337 -5.85 -27.59 -7.17
N GLU A 338 -6.20 -27.06 -8.34
CA GLU A 338 -5.67 -25.77 -8.80
C GLU A 338 -6.09 -24.62 -7.91
N SER A 339 -7.36 -24.63 -7.45
CA SER A 339 -7.89 -23.60 -6.56
C SER A 339 -7.16 -23.53 -5.22
N GLU A 340 -6.69 -24.68 -4.72
CA GLU A 340 -5.88 -24.77 -3.49
C GLU A 340 -4.48 -24.14 -3.64
N HIS A 341 -4.02 -23.99 -4.90
CA HIS A 341 -2.67 -23.48 -5.21
C HIS A 341 -2.67 -22.08 -5.86
N VAL A 342 -3.83 -21.42 -5.93
CA VAL A 342 -3.91 -20.05 -6.47
C VAL A 342 -3.18 -19.06 -5.59
N GLU A 343 -3.36 -19.16 -4.28
CA GLU A 343 -2.77 -18.27 -3.26
C GLU A 343 -2.31 -19.10 -2.06
N LEU A 344 -1.15 -18.76 -1.52
CA LEU A 344 -0.63 -19.38 -0.31
C LEU A 344 -0.84 -18.45 0.88
N SER A 345 -1.62 -18.90 1.86
CA SER A 345 -2.01 -18.11 3.03
C SER A 345 -1.32 -18.54 4.34
N GLY A 346 -0.35 -19.45 4.28
CA GLY A 346 0.44 -19.86 5.45
C GLY A 346 1.31 -18.72 6.00
N ASP A 347 1.67 -18.78 7.28
CA ASP A 347 2.40 -17.72 8.01
C ASP A 347 3.80 -17.42 7.41
N VAL A 348 4.31 -18.28 6.55
CA VAL A 348 5.58 -18.07 5.83
C VAL A 348 5.40 -17.58 4.39
N ASP A 349 4.16 -17.56 3.89
CA ASP A 349 3.81 -17.20 2.53
C ASP A 349 2.98 -15.89 2.48
N ARG A 350 2.27 -15.57 3.58
CA ARG A 350 1.51 -14.34 3.76
C ARG A 350 1.74 -13.80 5.17
N PHE A 351 2.45 -12.66 5.28
CA PHE A 351 2.83 -12.05 6.54
C PHE A 351 3.23 -10.58 6.34
N THR A 352 3.43 -9.88 7.45
CA THR A 352 3.91 -8.49 7.47
C THR A 352 5.24 -8.42 8.20
N VAL A 353 6.18 -7.66 7.67
CA VAL A 353 7.42 -7.24 8.34
C VAL A 353 7.24 -5.82 8.79
N GLU A 354 7.33 -5.57 10.09
CA GLU A 354 7.30 -4.21 10.66
C GLU A 354 8.71 -3.62 10.61
N ILE A 355 8.85 -2.40 10.10
CA ILE A 355 10.12 -1.72 9.95
C ILE A 355 9.90 -0.20 9.88
N ASP A 356 10.42 0.53 10.86
CA ASP A 356 10.52 1.97 10.76
C ASP A 356 11.66 2.33 9.80
N PHE A 357 11.31 2.63 8.55
CA PHE A 357 12.26 2.89 7.49
C PHE A 357 13.12 4.13 7.75
N ASP A 358 12.59 5.12 8.43
CA ASP A 358 13.27 6.37 8.69
C ASP A 358 14.28 6.20 9.83
N GLU A 359 13.90 5.55 10.92
CA GLU A 359 14.82 5.20 12.00
C GLU A 359 15.87 4.19 11.53
N ARG A 360 15.43 3.13 10.84
CA ARG A 360 16.29 2.03 10.39
C ARG A 360 17.43 2.47 9.48
N PHE A 361 17.20 3.47 8.64
CA PHE A 361 18.18 3.94 7.65
C PHE A 361 18.74 5.33 7.95
N ALA A 362 18.41 5.93 9.11
CA ALA A 362 18.81 7.29 9.48
C ALA A 362 20.34 7.53 9.37
N ALA A 363 21.14 6.50 9.67
CA ALA A 363 22.61 6.64 9.73
C ALA A 363 23.25 6.84 8.35
N PHE A 364 22.64 6.35 7.26
CA PHE A 364 23.27 6.37 5.92
C PHE A 364 22.32 6.82 4.80
N ALA A 365 21.01 6.70 4.98
CA ALA A 365 19.99 7.16 4.05
C ALA A 365 18.86 7.86 4.81
N PRO A 366 19.15 8.98 5.51
CA PRO A 366 18.15 9.70 6.28
C PRO A 366 16.98 10.10 5.37
N PRO A 367 15.77 10.19 5.92
CA PRO A 367 14.64 10.67 5.16
C PRO A 367 14.96 12.05 4.60
N LEU A 368 14.64 12.26 3.34
CA LEU A 368 14.66 13.60 2.77
C LEU A 368 13.63 14.42 3.56
N LEU A 369 14.07 15.32 4.42
CA LEU A 369 13.17 16.26 5.07
C LEU A 369 12.40 16.98 3.98
N PRO A 370 11.06 16.93 3.99
CA PRO A 370 10.26 17.59 2.97
C PRO A 370 10.62 19.07 2.94
N VAL A 371 11.17 19.54 1.84
CA VAL A 371 11.32 20.98 1.63
C VAL A 371 9.91 21.53 1.45
N PRO A 372 9.50 22.60 2.15
CA PRO A 372 8.20 23.22 1.94
C PRO A 372 8.01 23.52 0.46
N LEU A 373 7.10 22.81 -0.19
CA LEU A 373 6.81 23.06 -1.60
C LEU A 373 6.10 24.39 -1.74
N PRO A 374 6.45 25.21 -2.74
CA PRO A 374 5.68 26.41 -3.05
C PRO A 374 4.24 26.02 -3.40
N PRO A 375 3.23 26.82 -3.04
CA PRO A 375 1.82 26.50 -3.30
C PRO A 375 1.54 26.05 -4.73
N SER A 376 2.19 26.70 -5.71
CA SER A 376 2.05 26.37 -7.13
C SER A 376 2.44 24.95 -7.51
N ALA A 377 3.35 24.32 -6.76
CA ALA A 377 3.81 22.95 -7.04
C ALA A 377 2.77 21.88 -6.64
N VAL A 378 1.84 22.21 -5.75
CA VAL A 378 0.83 21.29 -5.22
C VAL A 378 -0.60 21.64 -5.64
N MET A 379 -0.77 22.51 -6.64
CA MET A 379 -2.06 22.89 -7.20
C MET A 379 -2.25 22.30 -8.61
N PRO A 380 -2.75 21.06 -8.76
CA PRO A 380 -3.04 20.48 -10.05
C PRO A 380 -4.16 21.25 -10.75
N ARG A 381 -4.27 21.09 -12.09
CA ARG A 381 -5.35 21.70 -12.85
C ARG A 381 -6.72 21.35 -12.26
N GLY A 382 -7.56 22.35 -12.04
CA GLY A 382 -8.87 22.22 -11.44
C GLY A 382 -8.87 22.46 -9.91
N THR A 383 -7.75 22.88 -9.31
CA THR A 383 -7.74 23.31 -7.91
C THR A 383 -8.63 24.55 -7.77
N VAL A 384 -9.66 24.43 -6.93
CA VAL A 384 -10.69 25.47 -6.67
C VAL A 384 -10.28 26.32 -5.50
N ALA A 385 -9.77 25.70 -4.45
CA ALA A 385 -9.31 26.37 -3.24
C ALA A 385 -8.15 25.59 -2.61
N TYR A 386 -7.21 26.30 -1.98
CA TYR A 386 -6.11 25.71 -1.22
C TYR A 386 -5.70 26.64 -0.09
N TRP A 387 -5.77 26.14 1.13
CA TRP A 387 -5.40 26.87 2.34
C TRP A 387 -4.26 26.18 3.06
N ARG A 388 -3.28 26.98 3.50
CA ARG A 388 -2.16 26.59 4.35
C ARG A 388 -2.17 27.42 5.62
N PHE A 389 -1.74 26.82 6.70
CA PHE A 389 -1.68 27.50 8.00
C PHE A 389 -0.24 27.80 8.40
N ASP A 390 0.55 28.31 7.44
CA ASP A 390 1.89 28.81 7.60
C ASP A 390 2.01 30.27 7.06
N GLU A 391 3.23 30.81 7.04
CA GLU A 391 3.50 32.17 6.54
C GLU A 391 3.06 32.40 5.09
N ALA A 392 2.97 31.36 4.25
CA ALA A 392 2.49 31.50 2.88
C ALA A 392 0.98 31.73 2.80
N GLY A 393 0.20 31.10 3.70
CA GLY A 393 -1.26 31.18 3.73
C GLY A 393 -1.80 32.31 4.64
N LEU A 394 -1.01 32.80 5.55
CA LEU A 394 -1.46 33.72 6.58
C LEU A 394 -0.58 34.98 6.63
N ALA A 395 -1.18 36.13 6.69
CA ALA A 395 -0.46 37.39 6.75
C ALA A 395 0.40 37.53 8.04
N THR A 396 0.03 36.81 9.09
CA THR A 396 0.72 36.76 10.38
C THR A 396 0.56 35.37 10.98
N ALA A 397 1.54 34.49 10.77
CA ALA A 397 1.63 33.25 11.55
C ALA A 397 2.10 33.61 12.97
N GLY A 398 1.39 33.13 13.98
CA GLY A 398 1.75 33.30 15.39
C GLY A 398 2.79 32.29 15.84
N ALA A 399 3.37 32.53 17.02
CA ALA A 399 4.20 31.54 17.68
C ALA A 399 3.37 30.28 18.03
N ASP A 400 4.02 29.14 18.15
CA ASP A 400 3.39 27.89 18.58
C ASP A 400 2.62 28.06 19.90
N GLY A 401 1.38 27.58 19.94
CA GLY A 401 0.45 27.75 21.08
C GLY A 401 -0.19 29.15 21.22
N ALA A 402 0.19 30.13 20.39
CA ALA A 402 -0.44 31.47 20.48
C ALA A 402 -1.88 31.43 19.92
N PRO A 403 -2.84 32.17 20.57
CA PRO A 403 -4.20 32.27 20.05
C PRO A 403 -4.26 32.91 18.66
N VAL A 404 -5.15 32.39 17.84
CA VAL A 404 -5.50 32.98 16.52
C VAL A 404 -6.58 34.03 16.77
N ALA A 405 -6.27 35.30 16.48
CA ALA A 405 -7.23 36.39 16.69
C ALA A 405 -8.48 36.18 15.80
N PRO A 406 -9.70 36.41 16.35
CA PRO A 406 -10.92 36.44 15.52
C PRO A 406 -10.78 37.44 14.37
N GLY A 407 -11.23 37.05 13.16
CA GLY A 407 -11.07 37.85 11.95
C GLY A 407 -9.74 37.64 11.24
N THR A 408 -8.86 36.76 11.73
CA THR A 408 -7.65 36.36 10.99
C THR A 408 -8.05 35.68 9.67
N VAL A 409 -7.43 36.11 8.57
CA VAL A 409 -7.73 35.62 7.24
C VAL A 409 -6.70 34.58 6.80
N ALA A 410 -7.16 33.36 6.51
CA ALA A 410 -6.39 32.36 5.80
C ALA A 410 -6.68 32.51 4.29
N ARG A 411 -5.66 32.88 3.52
CA ARG A 411 -5.78 33.19 2.10
C ARG A 411 -5.99 31.93 1.27
N ASP A 412 -6.87 32.02 0.30
CA ASP A 412 -6.95 31.05 -0.80
C ASP A 412 -5.75 31.23 -1.74
N LEU A 413 -4.79 30.31 -1.65
CA LEU A 413 -3.53 30.37 -2.43
C LEU A 413 -3.71 30.14 -3.93
N THR A 414 -4.91 29.75 -4.37
CA THR A 414 -5.25 29.67 -5.80
C THR A 414 -5.50 31.07 -6.40
N GLY A 415 -5.80 32.06 -5.57
CA GLY A 415 -6.21 33.38 -6.01
C GLY A 415 -7.66 33.46 -6.50
N ASN A 416 -8.47 32.42 -6.31
CA ASN A 416 -9.88 32.41 -6.75
C ASN A 416 -10.82 33.18 -5.78
N GLY A 417 -10.33 33.67 -4.65
CA GLY A 417 -11.12 34.49 -3.73
C GLY A 417 -11.92 33.67 -2.70
N ASN A 418 -11.48 32.48 -2.36
CA ASN A 418 -12.11 31.65 -1.34
C ASN A 418 -11.43 31.81 0.03
N ASP A 419 -11.05 33.02 0.42
CA ASP A 419 -10.40 33.29 1.69
C ASP A 419 -11.29 32.85 2.85
N LEU A 420 -10.67 32.27 3.90
CA LEU A 420 -11.33 31.87 5.14
C LEU A 420 -11.08 32.91 6.22
N THR A 421 -12.10 33.22 7.02
CA THR A 421 -11.98 34.11 8.18
C THR A 421 -12.25 33.34 9.45
N SER A 422 -11.37 33.48 10.44
CA SER A 422 -11.51 32.83 11.75
C SER A 422 -12.60 33.46 12.60
N GLN A 423 -13.36 32.63 13.30
CA GLN A 423 -14.42 33.03 14.20
C GLN A 423 -14.45 32.10 15.43
N LEU A 424 -14.52 32.68 16.63
CA LEU A 424 -14.81 31.90 17.85
C LEU A 424 -16.30 31.60 17.92
N LEU A 425 -16.63 30.36 18.35
CA LEU A 425 -18.00 29.95 18.58
C LEU A 425 -18.47 30.41 19.96
N HIS A 426 -19.64 31.06 20.00
CA HIS A 426 -20.30 31.52 21.23
C HIS A 426 -19.34 32.17 22.26
N ALA A 427 -19.32 31.67 23.50
CA ALA A 427 -18.51 32.18 24.59
C ALA A 427 -17.14 31.46 24.71
N SER A 428 -16.60 30.95 23.61
CA SER A 428 -15.29 30.30 23.65
C SER A 428 -14.17 31.28 23.93
N ALA A 429 -13.19 30.82 24.73
CA ALA A 429 -11.99 31.59 25.03
C ALA A 429 -11.08 31.69 23.78
N PRO A 430 -10.20 32.68 23.69
CA PRO A 430 -9.28 32.85 22.56
C PRO A 430 -8.43 31.61 22.27
N GLU A 431 -8.12 30.81 23.29
CA GLU A 431 -7.34 29.57 23.22
C GLU A 431 -8.08 28.42 22.52
N ALA A 432 -9.38 28.61 22.19
CA ALA A 432 -10.14 27.63 21.40
C ALA A 432 -9.63 27.47 19.96
N LEU A 433 -8.79 28.39 19.49
CA LEU A 433 -8.07 28.30 18.24
C LEU A 433 -6.65 28.83 18.43
N THR A 434 -5.65 27.98 18.25
CA THR A 434 -4.24 28.35 18.40
C THR A 434 -3.40 27.92 17.22
N TRP A 435 -2.29 28.61 17.02
CA TRP A 435 -1.24 28.20 16.11
C TRP A 435 -0.57 26.91 16.61
N SER A 436 -0.18 26.03 15.67
CA SER A 436 0.62 24.86 16.01
C SER A 436 1.74 24.63 15.00
N ALA A 437 2.93 24.38 15.53
CA ALA A 437 4.06 23.91 14.73
C ALA A 437 3.94 22.42 14.38
N GLU A 438 3.02 21.71 15.02
CA GLU A 438 2.76 20.31 14.69
C GLU A 438 2.13 20.19 13.29
N HIS A 439 2.62 19.26 12.49
CA HIS A 439 2.11 18.98 11.14
C HIS A 439 2.38 17.53 10.74
N HIS A 440 1.71 17.06 9.72
CA HIS A 440 2.01 15.79 9.09
C HIS A 440 3.32 15.88 8.28
N ASP A 441 4.20 14.85 8.32
CA ASP A 441 5.49 14.87 7.63
C ASP A 441 5.37 15.05 6.11
N ALA A 442 4.31 14.52 5.52
CA ALA A 442 4.01 14.72 4.10
C ALA A 442 3.23 16.00 3.79
N GLN A 443 2.87 16.81 4.79
CA GLN A 443 2.13 18.06 4.56
C GLN A 443 3.04 19.10 3.91
N PRO A 444 2.58 19.83 2.86
CA PRO A 444 3.37 20.89 2.23
C PRO A 444 3.72 22.06 3.14
N ALA A 445 2.81 22.46 4.03
CA ALA A 445 3.08 23.48 5.04
C ALA A 445 3.72 22.90 6.30
N ARG A 446 4.50 23.69 7.01
CA ARG A 446 5.09 23.33 8.31
C ARG A 446 4.34 23.99 9.45
N GLY A 447 3.03 23.80 9.48
CA GLY A 447 2.18 24.35 10.52
C GLY A 447 0.74 23.91 10.36
N SER A 448 -0.02 24.05 11.41
CA SER A 448 -1.44 23.70 11.49
C SER A 448 -2.17 24.64 12.43
N LEU A 449 -3.46 24.47 12.51
CA LEU A 449 -4.27 25.09 13.56
C LEU A 449 -4.75 24.02 14.53
N ARG A 450 -4.58 24.27 15.82
CA ARG A 450 -5.17 23.47 16.88
C ARG A 450 -6.52 24.05 17.25
N PHE A 451 -7.54 23.22 17.16
CA PHE A 451 -8.91 23.51 17.56
C PHE A 451 -9.17 22.86 18.92
N ASP A 452 -9.72 23.60 19.83
CA ASP A 452 -10.21 23.09 21.12
C ASP A 452 -11.73 23.29 21.21
N GLY A 453 -12.48 22.42 20.53
CA GLY A 453 -13.93 22.42 20.54
C GLY A 453 -14.51 22.11 21.91
N GLY A 454 -13.71 21.58 22.83
CA GLY A 454 -14.12 21.23 24.18
C GLY A 454 -15.29 20.26 24.24
N LYS A 455 -15.91 20.15 25.41
CA LYS A 455 -16.95 19.17 25.73
C LYS A 455 -18.39 19.65 25.47
N GLY A 456 -18.57 20.65 24.65
CA GLY A 456 -19.90 21.21 24.41
C GLY A 456 -20.14 21.51 22.94
N PRO A 457 -21.35 21.31 22.44
CA PRO A 457 -21.66 21.51 21.02
C PRO A 457 -21.45 22.94 20.53
N ASP A 458 -21.45 23.91 21.45
CA ASP A 458 -21.38 25.33 21.15
C ASP A 458 -20.00 25.94 21.42
N ARG A 459 -18.97 25.11 21.66
CA ARG A 459 -17.60 25.58 21.93
C ARG A 459 -16.69 25.33 20.74
N GLY A 460 -15.64 26.14 20.63
CA GLY A 460 -14.60 25.98 19.63
C GLY A 460 -14.45 27.21 18.74
N ALA A 461 -13.94 26.95 17.55
CA ALA A 461 -13.73 27.95 16.52
C ALA A 461 -13.99 27.37 15.14
N VAL A 462 -14.25 28.23 14.19
CA VAL A 462 -14.36 27.87 12.76
C VAL A 462 -13.60 28.87 11.92
N LEU A 463 -13.14 28.44 10.76
CA LEU A 463 -12.74 29.29 9.66
C LEU A 463 -13.78 29.13 8.55
N ARG A 464 -14.30 30.22 8.01
CA ARG A 464 -15.37 30.18 7.02
C ARG A 464 -15.10 31.13 5.85
N THR A 465 -15.56 30.76 4.67
CA THR A 465 -15.52 31.64 3.49
C THR A 465 -16.51 32.81 3.64
N GLY A 466 -16.19 33.90 2.99
CA GLY A 466 -17.13 35.01 2.84
C GLY A 466 -18.37 34.61 2.02
N PRO A 467 -19.48 35.39 2.09
CA PRO A 467 -20.73 35.03 1.43
C PRO A 467 -20.61 34.94 -0.11
N ASP A 468 -19.72 35.72 -0.70
CA ASP A 468 -19.53 35.80 -2.14
C ASP A 468 -18.40 34.91 -2.69
N ALA A 469 -17.83 34.03 -1.86
CA ALA A 469 -16.74 33.15 -2.26
C ALA A 469 -17.19 32.17 -3.36
N PRO A 470 -16.45 32.02 -4.45
CA PRO A 470 -16.85 31.16 -5.59
C PRO A 470 -17.10 29.69 -5.21
N VAL A 471 -16.38 29.16 -4.21
CA VAL A 471 -16.56 27.78 -3.74
C VAL A 471 -17.95 27.52 -3.15
N ASN A 472 -18.63 28.56 -2.67
CA ASN A 472 -19.98 28.46 -2.11
C ASN A 472 -21.04 28.07 -3.14
N SER A 473 -20.78 28.37 -4.41
CA SER A 473 -21.69 28.07 -5.54
C SER A 473 -21.18 26.96 -6.45
N ALA A 474 -20.03 26.35 -6.12
CA ALA A 474 -19.44 25.27 -6.92
C ALA A 474 -20.17 23.96 -6.63
N THR A 475 -20.77 23.35 -7.66
CA THR A 475 -21.59 22.14 -7.52
C THR A 475 -20.82 20.83 -7.80
N PHE A 476 -19.64 20.89 -8.38
CA PHE A 476 -18.74 19.75 -8.60
C PHE A 476 -19.36 18.55 -9.33
N GLU A 477 -20.29 18.73 -10.24
CA GLU A 477 -21.04 17.66 -10.90
C GLU A 477 -20.20 16.67 -11.72
N SER A 478 -19.00 17.08 -12.16
CA SER A 478 -18.07 16.22 -12.89
C SER A 478 -17.09 15.46 -11.97
N GLY A 479 -17.30 15.57 -10.66
CA GLY A 479 -16.44 14.98 -9.63
C GLY A 479 -15.62 16.03 -8.87
N TYR A 480 -15.08 15.58 -7.75
CA TYR A 480 -14.25 16.42 -6.86
C TYR A 480 -13.23 15.60 -6.08
N THR A 481 -12.27 16.29 -5.52
CA THR A 481 -11.39 15.79 -4.47
C THR A 481 -11.28 16.86 -3.39
N ILE A 482 -11.63 16.50 -2.17
CA ILE A 482 -11.51 17.35 -0.97
C ILE A 482 -10.51 16.67 -0.05
N GLU A 483 -9.46 17.38 0.32
CA GLU A 483 -8.34 16.82 1.09
C GLU A 483 -8.02 17.70 2.28
N THR A 484 -7.64 17.07 3.37
CA THR A 484 -7.16 17.75 4.58
C THR A 484 -6.22 16.86 5.37
N PHE A 485 -5.28 17.48 6.09
CA PHE A 485 -4.50 16.80 7.11
C PHE A 485 -5.13 17.04 8.47
N LEU A 486 -5.21 16.00 9.30
CA LEU A 486 -5.76 16.12 10.64
C LEU A 486 -5.07 15.20 11.65
N LYS A 487 -5.15 15.59 12.94
CA LYS A 487 -4.70 14.77 14.06
C LYS A 487 -5.73 14.88 15.18
N LEU A 488 -6.10 13.74 15.76
CA LEU A 488 -6.91 13.72 16.98
C LEU A 488 -6.01 13.73 18.22
N PRO A 489 -6.42 14.37 19.32
CA PRO A 489 -5.64 14.33 20.56
C PRO A 489 -5.61 12.92 21.16
N GLU A 490 -4.62 12.67 22.00
CA GLU A 490 -4.52 11.47 22.82
C GLU A 490 -4.35 11.87 24.30
N PRO A 491 -5.22 11.40 25.21
CA PRO A 491 -6.40 10.56 24.95
C PRO A 491 -7.52 11.32 24.22
N PHE A 492 -8.30 10.61 23.42
CA PHE A 492 -9.52 11.13 22.83
C PHE A 492 -10.69 10.88 23.79
N GLU A 493 -11.20 11.93 24.39
CA GLU A 493 -12.30 11.84 25.35
C GLU A 493 -13.66 11.92 24.62
N GLY A 494 -14.55 10.96 24.87
CA GLY A 494 -15.74 10.63 24.11
C GLY A 494 -16.89 11.64 23.96
N ASP A 495 -16.75 12.88 24.45
CA ASP A 495 -17.78 13.92 24.36
C ASP A 495 -17.73 14.72 23.03
N HIS A 496 -16.93 14.27 22.06
CA HIS A 496 -16.71 14.97 20.79
C HIS A 496 -17.43 14.32 19.60
N ALA A 497 -18.53 13.61 19.87
CA ALA A 497 -19.37 13.04 18.80
C ALA A 497 -19.89 14.13 17.88
N TRP A 498 -19.81 13.85 16.58
CA TRP A 498 -20.31 14.70 15.50
C TRP A 498 -19.56 16.01 15.30
N MET A 499 -18.37 16.16 15.89
CA MET A 499 -17.55 17.33 15.65
C MET A 499 -17.21 17.49 14.17
N GLY A 500 -17.36 18.70 13.64
CA GLY A 500 -17.17 19.01 12.23
C GLY A 500 -15.73 19.24 11.87
N ILE A 501 -15.24 18.56 10.84
CA ILE A 501 -13.92 18.79 10.27
C ILE A 501 -14.02 19.81 9.13
N LEU A 502 -14.85 19.50 8.11
CA LEU A 502 -15.13 20.33 6.94
C LEU A 502 -16.62 20.32 6.69
N SER A 503 -17.22 21.45 6.28
CA SER A 503 -18.64 21.50 5.93
C SER A 503 -18.97 22.63 4.97
N TRP A 504 -20.04 22.46 4.18
CA TRP A 504 -20.80 23.59 3.65
C TRP A 504 -21.97 23.86 4.57
N GLU A 505 -22.17 25.13 4.90
CA GLU A 505 -23.27 25.54 5.79
C GLU A 505 -24.63 25.14 5.20
N GLY A 506 -25.61 24.90 6.09
CA GLY A 506 -27.00 24.69 5.76
C GLY A 506 -27.90 25.64 6.57
N ARG A 507 -29.16 25.76 6.16
CA ARG A 507 -30.22 26.40 6.95
C ARG A 507 -31.35 25.42 7.12
N ALA A 508 -32.22 25.70 8.10
CA ALA A 508 -33.45 24.95 8.25
C ALA A 508 -34.20 24.84 6.91
N GLY A 509 -34.52 23.63 6.50
CA GLY A 509 -35.19 23.32 5.24
C GLY A 509 -34.32 23.29 3.99
N ASP A 510 -33.00 23.54 4.07
CA ASP A 510 -32.11 23.44 2.92
C ASP A 510 -31.73 21.99 2.61
N ALA A 511 -31.33 21.23 3.62
CA ALA A 511 -30.83 19.87 3.46
C ALA A 511 -31.94 18.81 3.46
N GLY A 512 -32.87 18.90 4.37
CA GLY A 512 -33.90 17.88 4.57
C GLY A 512 -34.93 17.74 3.45
N LYS A 513 -34.90 18.60 2.44
CA LYS A 513 -35.85 18.56 1.32
C LYS A 513 -35.80 17.28 0.49
N HIS A 514 -34.67 16.59 0.49
CA HIS A 514 -34.41 15.46 -0.39
C HIS A 514 -34.11 14.15 0.33
N SER A 515 -33.75 14.20 1.63
CA SER A 515 -33.21 13.04 2.33
C SER A 515 -34.15 12.37 3.32
N GLY A 516 -35.13 13.11 3.84
CA GLY A 516 -35.92 12.65 5.00
C GLY A 516 -35.18 12.71 6.35
N TRP A 517 -33.97 13.28 6.37
CA TRP A 517 -33.20 13.60 7.58
C TRP A 517 -33.64 14.95 8.17
N SER A 518 -32.89 15.47 9.14
CA SER A 518 -33.20 16.75 9.73
C SER A 518 -33.04 17.90 8.73
N ASP A 519 -34.04 18.77 8.66
CA ASP A 519 -33.98 20.00 7.87
C ASP A 519 -32.87 20.96 8.31
N ASP A 520 -32.28 20.70 9.46
CA ASP A 520 -31.32 21.57 10.12
C ASP A 520 -29.86 21.22 9.84
N GLU A 521 -29.60 20.19 9.04
CA GLU A 521 -28.26 19.70 8.78
C GLU A 521 -27.51 20.49 7.69
N PRO A 522 -26.17 20.51 7.72
CA PRO A 522 -25.38 21.11 6.64
C PRO A 522 -25.56 20.35 5.32
N THR A 523 -25.39 21.05 4.19
CA THR A 523 -25.57 20.43 2.85
C THR A 523 -24.46 19.46 2.49
N CYS A 524 -23.30 19.56 3.15
CA CYS A 524 -22.19 18.61 3.04
C CYS A 524 -21.34 18.70 4.32
N SER A 525 -20.97 17.58 4.89
CA SER A 525 -20.08 17.56 6.05
C SER A 525 -19.19 16.33 6.11
N LEU A 526 -17.92 16.56 6.45
CA LEU A 526 -17.02 15.56 7.00
C LEU A 526 -16.98 15.78 8.51
N ASN A 527 -17.43 14.80 9.26
CA ASN A 527 -17.48 14.84 10.71
C ASN A 527 -16.99 13.54 11.35
N LEU A 528 -16.96 13.48 12.66
CA LEU A 528 -16.43 12.35 13.42
C LEU A 528 -17.47 11.85 14.43
N SER A 529 -17.79 10.54 14.38
CA SER A 529 -18.68 9.92 15.37
C SER A 529 -18.00 9.77 16.75
N GLY A 530 -18.80 9.44 17.77
CA GLY A 530 -18.28 9.14 19.11
C GLY A 530 -17.31 7.97 19.16
N GLU A 531 -17.39 7.03 18.22
CA GLU A 531 -16.46 5.89 18.02
C GLU A 531 -15.29 6.23 17.13
N ARG A 532 -15.09 7.51 16.78
CA ARG A 532 -14.03 8.01 15.89
C ARG A 532 -14.14 7.49 14.44
N PHE A 533 -15.35 7.21 13.97
CA PHE A 533 -15.56 6.93 12.56
C PHE A 533 -15.69 8.25 11.81
N LEU A 534 -14.91 8.42 10.74
CA LEU A 534 -15.17 9.52 9.82
C LEU A 534 -16.50 9.24 9.10
N GLN A 535 -17.38 10.23 9.12
CA GLN A 535 -18.61 10.25 8.37
C GLN A 535 -18.53 11.35 7.33
N PHE A 536 -18.82 11.03 6.08
CA PHE A 536 -19.02 12.01 5.04
C PHE A 536 -20.45 11.94 4.52
N VAL A 537 -21.21 13.00 4.75
CA VAL A 537 -22.57 13.19 4.29
C VAL A 537 -22.57 14.25 3.21
N VAL A 538 -23.28 14.01 2.12
CA VAL A 538 -23.40 14.95 1.02
C VAL A 538 -24.78 14.90 0.42
N TYR A 539 -25.38 16.06 0.12
CA TYR A 539 -26.61 16.18 -0.63
C TYR A 539 -26.26 16.45 -2.10
N PRO A 540 -26.48 15.48 -2.99
CA PRO A 540 -26.11 15.59 -4.40
C PRO A 540 -27.00 16.58 -5.16
N VAL A 541 -26.50 17.15 -6.26
CA VAL A 541 -27.20 18.18 -7.04
C VAL A 541 -28.55 17.70 -7.59
N PRO A 542 -28.69 16.51 -8.21
CA PRO A 542 -29.97 16.03 -8.71
C PRO A 542 -30.73 15.17 -7.69
N GLY A 543 -30.38 15.23 -6.39
CA GLY A 543 -30.61 14.12 -5.53
C GLY A 543 -31.88 14.11 -4.74
N ASP A 544 -32.42 12.90 -4.69
CA ASP A 544 -33.46 12.47 -3.74
C ASP A 544 -32.84 11.66 -2.57
N ALA A 545 -31.50 11.55 -2.51
CA ALA A 545 -30.75 10.76 -1.54
C ALA A 545 -29.61 11.58 -0.92
N ASP A 546 -29.22 11.20 0.28
CA ASP A 546 -28.09 11.73 1.04
C ASP A 546 -27.05 10.62 1.26
N PRO A 547 -26.21 10.31 0.25
CA PRO A 547 -25.21 9.27 0.38
C PRO A 547 -24.31 9.56 1.56
N THR A 548 -24.29 8.63 2.50
CA THR A 548 -23.41 8.70 3.67
C THR A 548 -22.33 7.64 3.57
N SER A 549 -21.06 8.07 3.59
CA SER A 549 -19.91 7.19 3.62
C SER A 549 -19.33 7.13 5.03
N TRP A 550 -19.03 5.91 5.49
CA TRP A 550 -18.50 5.66 6.82
C TRP A 550 -17.14 4.97 6.77
N SER A 551 -16.20 5.44 7.58
CA SER A 551 -14.93 4.78 7.81
C SER A 551 -15.00 3.73 8.92
N HIS A 552 -13.83 3.23 9.29
CA HIS A 552 -13.56 2.58 10.57
C HIS A 552 -13.09 3.61 11.59
N ALA A 553 -12.88 3.20 12.85
CA ALA A 553 -12.30 4.06 13.85
C ALA A 553 -10.89 4.50 13.43
N ILE A 554 -10.69 5.82 13.31
CA ILE A 554 -9.38 6.37 12.97
C ILE A 554 -8.48 6.46 14.22
N PRO A 555 -7.14 6.42 14.07
CA PRO A 555 -6.21 6.50 15.20
C PRO A 555 -6.23 7.86 15.90
N VAL A 556 -5.75 7.87 17.15
CA VAL A 556 -5.51 9.10 17.94
C VAL A 556 -4.01 9.35 18.07
N GLY A 557 -3.62 10.56 18.48
CA GLY A 557 -2.23 10.95 18.72
C GLY A 557 -1.34 10.98 17.46
N ARG A 558 -1.89 10.66 16.30
CA ARG A 558 -1.18 10.50 15.03
C ARG A 558 -1.80 11.39 13.95
N TRP A 559 -0.96 12.05 13.17
CA TRP A 559 -1.37 12.75 11.96
C TRP A 559 -1.83 11.78 10.87
N MET A 560 -2.78 12.22 10.07
CA MET A 560 -3.25 11.49 8.89
C MET A 560 -3.68 12.46 7.79
N HIS A 561 -3.53 12.02 6.55
CA HIS A 561 -4.10 12.66 5.37
C HIS A 561 -5.46 12.02 5.06
N VAL A 562 -6.50 12.83 4.94
CA VAL A 562 -7.84 12.38 4.54
C VAL A 562 -8.18 12.95 3.18
N ALA A 563 -8.66 12.11 2.26
CA ALA A 563 -9.16 12.54 0.96
C ALA A 563 -10.53 11.94 0.65
N LEU A 564 -11.45 12.80 0.19
CA LEU A 564 -12.78 12.46 -0.30
C LEU A 564 -12.77 12.64 -1.81
N VAL A 565 -12.87 11.56 -2.55
CA VAL A 565 -12.79 11.56 -4.02
C VAL A 565 -14.12 11.12 -4.61
N ASN A 566 -14.76 12.00 -5.37
CA ASN A 566 -15.96 11.68 -6.14
C ASN A 566 -15.60 11.68 -7.64
N ASP A 567 -15.95 10.63 -8.34
CA ASP A 567 -15.67 10.43 -9.76
C ASP A 567 -16.78 10.97 -10.71
N GLY A 568 -17.73 11.70 -10.16
CA GLY A 568 -18.95 12.16 -10.83
C GLY A 568 -20.15 11.23 -10.58
N ARG A 569 -19.93 10.09 -9.91
CA ARG A 569 -20.99 9.12 -9.55
C ARG A 569 -20.86 8.62 -8.12
N HIS A 570 -19.68 8.21 -7.70
CA HIS A 570 -19.47 7.60 -6.38
C HIS A 570 -18.37 8.31 -5.61
N THR A 571 -18.55 8.41 -4.30
CA THR A 571 -17.54 8.96 -3.39
C THR A 571 -16.72 7.84 -2.77
N THR A 572 -15.41 7.97 -2.79
CA THR A 572 -14.46 7.12 -2.11
C THR A 572 -13.70 7.93 -1.06
N MET A 573 -13.59 7.41 0.15
CA MET A 573 -12.81 8.00 1.23
C MET A 573 -11.45 7.29 1.33
N TYR A 574 -10.40 8.07 1.52
CA TYR A 574 -9.04 7.59 1.71
C TYR A 574 -8.46 8.17 3.00
N VAL A 575 -7.65 7.37 3.70
CA VAL A 575 -6.78 7.82 4.78
C VAL A 575 -5.36 7.36 4.45
N ASP A 576 -4.41 8.28 4.47
CA ASP A 576 -3.01 8.06 4.07
C ASP A 576 -2.90 7.31 2.71
N GLY A 577 -3.77 7.72 1.76
CA GLY A 577 -3.89 7.11 0.44
C GLY A 577 -4.51 5.71 0.41
N SER A 578 -4.83 5.09 1.54
CA SER A 578 -5.55 3.82 1.62
C SER A 578 -7.05 4.02 1.53
N LYS A 579 -7.72 3.26 0.68
CA LYS A 579 -9.18 3.29 0.56
C LYS A 579 -9.83 2.69 1.81
N ILE A 580 -10.65 3.49 2.50
CA ILE A 580 -11.31 3.08 3.75
C ILE A 580 -12.83 3.18 3.71
N VAL A 581 -13.40 3.55 2.56
CA VAL A 581 -14.84 3.78 2.47
C VAL A 581 -15.63 2.50 2.77
N ARG A 582 -16.74 2.69 3.43
CA ARG A 582 -17.73 1.69 3.76
C ARG A 582 -19.11 2.22 3.32
N ASN A 583 -19.93 1.38 2.66
CA ASN A 583 -21.25 1.73 2.15
C ASN A 583 -21.23 2.76 1.00
N ALA A 584 -20.37 2.59 0.00
CA ALA A 584 -20.27 3.46 -1.18
C ALA A 584 -21.13 3.00 -2.36
N ALA A 585 -22.23 2.26 -2.11
CA ALA A 585 -23.06 1.70 -3.17
C ALA A 585 -23.98 2.73 -3.86
N GLU A 586 -24.25 3.86 -3.21
CA GLU A 586 -25.20 4.85 -3.70
C GLU A 586 -24.51 5.90 -4.59
N GLU A 587 -25.17 6.27 -5.68
CA GLU A 587 -24.70 7.32 -6.58
C GLU A 587 -24.86 8.70 -5.92
N SER A 588 -23.81 9.51 -6.02
CA SER A 588 -23.75 10.88 -5.52
C SER A 588 -23.11 11.78 -6.55
N ARG A 589 -23.87 12.60 -7.24
CA ARG A 589 -23.39 13.54 -8.25
C ARG A 589 -23.31 14.95 -7.71
N GLY A 590 -22.08 15.47 -7.55
CA GLY A 590 -21.86 16.82 -7.11
C GLY A 590 -22.26 17.08 -5.66
N ILE A 591 -22.31 18.34 -5.27
CA ILE A 591 -22.68 18.85 -3.94
C ILE A 591 -23.69 19.97 -4.10
N SER A 592 -24.82 19.91 -3.40
CA SER A 592 -25.81 20.99 -3.34
C SER A 592 -25.33 22.08 -2.38
N THR A 593 -24.37 22.89 -2.79
CA THR A 593 -23.76 23.94 -1.95
C THR A 593 -24.67 25.12 -1.67
N LEU A 594 -25.67 25.36 -2.52
CA LEU A 594 -26.74 26.37 -2.38
C LEU A 594 -26.24 27.81 -2.14
N GLY A 595 -25.02 28.15 -2.54
CA GLY A 595 -24.40 29.44 -2.25
C GLY A 595 -24.02 29.63 -0.78
N LYS A 596 -23.93 28.55 0.01
CA LYS A 596 -23.61 28.61 1.42
C LYS A 596 -22.10 28.59 1.66
N PRO A 597 -21.62 29.30 2.69
CA PRO A 597 -20.21 29.29 3.04
C PRO A 597 -19.66 27.87 3.31
N PHE A 598 -18.40 27.71 2.89
CA PHE A 598 -17.58 26.55 3.29
C PHE A 598 -16.89 26.86 4.62
N ALA A 599 -16.80 25.86 5.50
CA ALA A 599 -16.21 25.99 6.84
C ALA A 599 -15.24 24.87 7.16
N ILE A 600 -14.21 25.19 7.96
CA ILE A 600 -13.24 24.27 8.57
C ILE A 600 -13.35 24.36 10.08
N GLY A 601 -13.37 23.22 10.79
CA GLY A 601 -13.32 23.15 12.25
C GLY A 601 -14.69 23.18 12.94
N GLY A 602 -15.77 23.06 12.20
CA GLY A 602 -17.12 22.97 12.77
C GLY A 602 -18.19 22.76 11.73
N THR A 603 -19.42 22.55 12.17
CA THR A 603 -20.60 22.43 11.33
C THR A 603 -21.66 23.45 11.74
N GLN A 604 -22.51 23.82 10.80
CA GLN A 604 -23.69 24.63 11.06
C GLN A 604 -24.95 23.75 10.94
N SER A 605 -25.76 23.73 11.98
CA SER A 605 -27.08 23.13 11.99
C SER A 605 -28.08 24.13 12.51
N ALA A 606 -29.29 24.21 11.92
CA ALA A 606 -30.32 25.17 12.28
C ALA A 606 -29.83 26.63 12.34
N GLU A 607 -29.03 27.04 11.37
CA GLU A 607 -28.42 28.37 11.27
C GLU A 607 -27.46 28.73 12.43
N ARG A 608 -27.05 27.72 13.23
CA ARG A 608 -26.13 27.90 14.36
C ARG A 608 -24.90 27.05 14.14
N TYR A 609 -23.73 27.65 14.35
CA TYR A 609 -22.48 26.89 14.44
C TYR A 609 -22.41 26.16 15.78
N GLY A 610 -21.99 24.92 15.72
CA GLY A 610 -21.73 24.08 16.87
C GLY A 610 -20.78 22.96 16.50
N GLN A 611 -20.64 21.97 17.36
CA GLN A 611 -19.83 20.78 17.12
C GLN A 611 -18.41 21.13 16.64
N GLY A 612 -17.79 22.08 17.36
CA GLY A 612 -16.44 22.53 17.07
C GLY A 612 -15.43 21.37 17.12
N PHE A 613 -14.50 21.36 16.19
CA PHE A 613 -13.47 20.32 16.09
C PHE A 613 -12.56 20.35 17.33
N TYR A 614 -12.08 19.16 17.72
CA TYR A 614 -11.10 18.99 18.79
C TYR A 614 -9.90 18.21 18.22
N GLY A 615 -8.78 18.91 18.03
CA GLY A 615 -7.59 18.35 17.40
C GLY A 615 -6.86 19.37 16.52
N TRP A 616 -6.08 18.90 15.59
CA TRP A 616 -5.30 19.73 14.65
C TRP A 616 -5.80 19.53 13.23
N ILE A 617 -5.89 20.62 12.48
CA ILE A 617 -6.16 20.61 11.04
C ILE A 617 -5.04 21.35 10.34
N GLY A 618 -4.47 20.70 9.33
CA GLY A 618 -3.42 21.22 8.47
C GLY A 618 -3.93 21.66 7.10
N ASP A 619 -3.05 21.60 6.11
CA ASP A 619 -3.37 21.98 4.72
C ASP A 619 -4.69 21.38 4.25
N THR A 620 -5.51 22.20 3.61
CA THR A 620 -6.80 21.78 3.06
C THR A 620 -6.92 22.22 1.61
N ARG A 621 -7.28 21.31 0.70
CA ARG A 621 -7.38 21.56 -0.74
C ARG A 621 -8.68 21.01 -1.32
N ILE A 622 -9.29 21.77 -2.24
CA ILE A 622 -10.47 21.35 -3.02
C ILE A 622 -10.12 21.41 -4.52
N VAL A 623 -10.35 20.31 -5.21
CA VAL A 623 -10.12 20.15 -6.65
C VAL A 623 -11.41 19.72 -7.33
N SER A 624 -11.79 20.34 -8.45
CA SER A 624 -13.05 20.09 -9.19
C SER A 624 -12.98 18.88 -10.12
N ARG A 625 -12.27 17.83 -9.70
CA ARG A 625 -12.19 16.52 -10.38
C ARG A 625 -11.70 15.44 -9.45
N ALA A 626 -11.94 14.18 -9.78
CA ALA A 626 -11.32 13.06 -9.11
C ALA A 626 -9.79 13.06 -9.31
N LEU A 627 -9.03 12.91 -8.24
CA LEU A 627 -7.59 12.69 -8.24
C LEU A 627 -7.30 11.21 -7.95
N ARG A 628 -6.17 10.73 -8.47
CA ARG A 628 -5.60 9.44 -8.04
C ARG A 628 -4.80 9.65 -6.76
N PRO A 629 -4.58 8.61 -5.93
CA PRO A 629 -3.74 8.72 -4.72
C PRO A 629 -2.36 9.34 -4.97
N SER A 630 -1.71 9.02 -6.10
CA SER A 630 -0.44 9.63 -6.51
C SER A 630 -0.50 11.15 -6.80
N GLN A 631 -1.69 11.74 -6.87
CA GLN A 631 -1.91 13.18 -7.09
C GLN A 631 -2.40 13.89 -5.82
N PHE A 632 -2.53 13.16 -4.72
CA PHE A 632 -2.94 13.71 -3.45
C PHE A 632 -1.94 14.75 -2.93
N LEU A 633 -2.42 15.58 -2.02
CA LEU A 633 -1.64 16.65 -1.44
C LEU A 633 -0.48 16.08 -0.63
N THR A 634 0.75 16.34 -1.05
CA THR A 634 1.96 15.88 -0.36
C THR A 634 3.12 16.83 -0.60
N ALA A 635 3.97 16.98 0.41
CA ALA A 635 5.25 17.69 0.32
C ALA A 635 6.35 16.85 -0.36
N ARG A 636 6.13 15.55 -0.54
CA ARG A 636 7.13 14.66 -1.14
C ARG A 636 7.35 15.04 -2.60
N SER A 637 8.60 15.24 -2.99
CA SER A 637 8.95 15.49 -4.39
C SER A 637 8.57 14.28 -5.25
N ARG A 638 7.84 14.54 -6.31
CA ARG A 638 7.47 13.54 -7.34
C ARG A 638 8.65 13.21 -8.24
#